data_cbae9a04b8bbb18d7d76b0cc456bd411
#
_entry.id   cbae9a04b8bbb18d7d76b0cc456bd411
#
_cell.length_a   1.000
_cell.length_b   1.000
_cell.length_c   1.000
_cell.angle_alpha   90.00
_cell.angle_beta   90.00
_cell.angle_gamma   90.00
#
_symmetry.space_group_name_H-M   'P 1'
#
loop_
_entity.id
_entity.type
_entity.pdbx_description
1 polymer ?
#
loop_
_entity_poly.entity_id
_entity_poly.type
_entity_poly.pdbx_seq_one_letter_code
_entity_poly.pdbx_strand_id
1 'polypeptide(L)'
;MVYSRDLLVNSDNELWIGAESGVYIYNLRTDKYVHLHSSKDDPYSLSDNAVYSLCEDRESGIWVGSYFGGVDYYPKSYTYFEKYYPKDGDNNLQGKRVREFCQDNKGILWIGTEDGGLNRFDPSTKTFSFFAPSSGFTNIHGLCMVGDKLWVGTFSKGLKIVDTNTGNILKTYQKNGSPRSLIDNSIFAICRTTTGDIYLGTMFGLLKYNGQTDDFERITELAGRFVYDIKEDSGGNLWLATYANGAYCYNVSEKKWKNYLHDENNPKSLPYDKVLSIFEDSHRQIWLTTQGGGFCRFQPDTETFANYNLSAGLPNDVVYQIVEDKEGFLWLTTNNGLVCFQPTTGVMKVYTTSNGLLGDQFNYRSSFETEDGTIYLGSIDGFIAFNPKNFSENKFIPSVAITDFFLFGKEVYAGEPGSPLEKSITFSDQLVLQSNQNSFSFRVAALDFQAPKTSRIMYKLEGFDTDWLTVGESPIVTYSNLRYGDYTFRVKVANSDGVWSDDEVSLGVHILPPFYLSIWAYCVYALLIIGCSLYTVMYFKRRSNSKHRRQMEKFEQEKEREVYHAKIDFFTNVAHEIRTPLTLIKGPLENIILKKQVDAETREDLNVMKQNTERLLNLTNQLLDFRKTESQGFRLNFAKCNVTEVLKETHVRFTSLAKQKGLEFTLQVPEEDFYAHVNREAFTKIISNLLNNGVKYAESYVHISLEVPETDDNNSFCIRTENDGVIIPNEMKEEIFKPFVRFNEKEDGKVTTGTGIGLALSRSLAELHQGTLAMGEGEENNTFCLILPIVQDMTITLTPEPEVEIDRMNEIPVGETEKKDNRPTVLVVEDN
;
A
#
# COMPACT_ATOMS: atom_id res chain seq x y z
N MET A 1 63.07 -14.35 26.52
CA MET A 1 63.21 -14.75 25.09
C MET A 1 61.80 -14.65 24.52
N VAL A 2 61.64 -13.80 23.54
CA VAL A 2 60.33 -13.62 22.90
C VAL A 2 60.28 -14.59 21.73
N TYR A 3 59.31 -15.48 21.72
CA TYR A 3 59.15 -16.40 20.58
C TYR A 3 58.32 -15.66 19.52
N SER A 4 58.93 -15.33 18.38
CA SER A 4 58.21 -14.85 17.19
C SER A 4 57.57 -16.03 16.48
N ARG A 5 56.32 -15.83 16.06
CA ARG A 5 55.51 -16.83 15.36
C ARG A 5 55.37 -16.50 13.88
N ASP A 6 55.19 -15.22 13.60
CA ASP A 6 55.01 -14.74 12.23
C ASP A 6 55.67 -13.39 12.00
N LEU A 7 56.07 -13.12 10.76
CA LEU A 7 56.74 -11.90 10.34
C LEU A 7 56.08 -11.37 9.05
N LEU A 8 55.71 -10.13 9.06
CA LEU A 8 55.14 -9.45 7.89
C LEU A 8 55.86 -8.13 7.66
N VAL A 9 56.29 -7.85 6.44
CA VAL A 9 56.70 -6.49 6.03
C VAL A 9 55.51 -5.88 5.26
N ASN A 10 54.91 -4.83 5.80
CA ASN A 10 53.78 -4.20 5.19
C ASN A 10 54.18 -3.22 4.06
N SER A 11 53.18 -2.70 3.35
CA SER A 11 53.33 -1.73 2.26
C SER A 11 53.98 -0.41 2.68
N ASP A 12 53.98 -0.07 3.98
CA ASP A 12 54.57 1.16 4.55
C ASP A 12 56.04 0.95 4.99
N ASN A 13 56.66 -0.20 4.66
CA ASN A 13 58.01 -0.57 5.08
C ASN A 13 58.15 -0.72 6.61
N GLU A 14 57.14 -1.25 7.29
CA GLU A 14 57.19 -1.60 8.68
C GLU A 14 57.30 -3.13 8.80
N LEU A 15 58.18 -3.60 9.71
CA LEU A 15 58.25 -5.01 10.05
C LEU A 15 57.34 -5.29 11.24
N TRP A 16 56.30 -6.05 10.97
CA TRP A 16 55.36 -6.56 11.97
C TRP A 16 55.83 -7.93 12.44
N ILE A 17 55.96 -8.09 13.77
CA ILE A 17 56.39 -9.32 14.39
C ILE A 17 55.32 -9.84 15.32
N GLY A 18 54.65 -10.92 14.97
CA GLY A 18 53.70 -11.62 15.80
C GLY A 18 54.45 -12.51 16.79
N ALA A 19 54.20 -12.32 18.08
CA ALA A 19 54.84 -13.02 19.16
C ALA A 19 53.87 -13.50 20.23
N GLU A 20 54.33 -14.31 21.18
CA GLU A 20 53.52 -14.73 22.36
C GLU A 20 53.25 -13.59 23.36
N SER A 21 53.86 -12.46 23.19
CA SER A 21 53.73 -11.25 24.02
C SER A 21 52.99 -10.09 23.32
N GLY A 22 52.43 -10.33 22.17
CA GLY A 22 51.76 -9.31 21.36
C GLY A 22 52.42 -9.12 19.99
N VAL A 23 52.17 -7.95 19.40
CA VAL A 23 52.70 -7.54 18.11
C VAL A 23 53.73 -6.44 18.31
N TYR A 24 54.91 -6.59 17.70
CA TYR A 24 55.90 -5.55 17.62
C TYR A 24 55.89 -4.97 16.19
N ILE A 25 55.73 -3.66 16.07
CA ILE A 25 55.76 -2.95 14.80
C ILE A 25 57.05 -2.14 14.77
N TYR A 26 58.00 -2.56 13.95
CA TYR A 26 59.31 -1.96 13.81
C TYR A 26 59.41 -1.15 12.54
N ASN A 27 59.60 0.15 12.65
CA ASN A 27 59.76 1.02 11.50
C ASN A 27 61.20 0.94 10.97
N LEU A 28 61.32 0.35 9.81
CA LEU A 28 62.64 0.10 9.19
C LEU A 28 63.41 1.37 8.81
N ARG A 29 62.79 2.55 8.79
CA ARG A 29 63.45 3.82 8.44
C ARG A 29 63.93 4.60 9.66
N THR A 30 63.12 4.57 10.73
CA THR A 30 63.35 5.40 11.92
C THR A 30 64.00 4.66 13.08
N ASP A 31 64.15 3.34 12.93
CA ASP A 31 64.70 2.44 13.94
C ASP A 31 63.93 2.43 15.28
N LYS A 32 62.63 2.77 15.22
CA LYS A 32 61.75 2.80 16.36
C LYS A 32 60.73 1.66 16.27
N TYR A 33 60.30 1.17 17.42
CA TYR A 33 59.24 0.16 17.44
C TYR A 33 58.07 0.58 18.37
N VAL A 34 56.93 0.03 18.11
CA VAL A 34 55.72 0.09 18.95
C VAL A 34 55.40 -1.34 19.35
N HIS A 35 55.01 -1.56 20.59
CA HIS A 35 54.59 -2.88 21.09
C HIS A 35 53.09 -2.82 21.42
N LEU A 36 52.29 -3.54 20.63
CA LEU A 36 50.88 -3.75 20.87
C LEU A 36 50.66 -5.01 21.70
N HIS A 37 49.93 -4.93 22.77
CA HIS A 37 49.62 -6.04 23.68
C HIS A 37 48.18 -5.92 24.21
N SER A 38 47.65 -7.04 24.69
CA SER A 38 46.34 -7.09 25.29
C SER A 38 46.32 -6.34 26.63
N SER A 39 45.36 -5.50 26.84
CA SER A 39 45.10 -4.80 28.08
C SER A 39 43.62 -4.89 28.44
N LYS A 40 43.29 -5.21 29.70
CA LYS A 40 41.89 -5.27 30.15
C LYS A 40 41.22 -3.91 30.16
N ASP A 41 41.98 -2.85 30.27
CA ASP A 41 41.49 -1.48 30.46
C ASP A 41 41.46 -0.72 29.14
N ASP A 42 41.93 -1.31 28.08
CA ASP A 42 41.95 -0.69 26.75
C ASP A 42 41.14 -1.54 25.75
N PRO A 43 39.90 -1.12 25.44
CA PRO A 43 39.05 -1.85 24.50
C PRO A 43 39.58 -1.87 23.05
N TYR A 44 40.61 -1.07 22.74
CA TYR A 44 41.28 -1.02 21.46
C TYR A 44 42.60 -1.80 21.44
N SER A 45 42.93 -2.49 22.53
CA SER A 45 44.11 -3.36 22.60
C SER A 45 43.84 -4.70 21.91
N LEU A 46 44.89 -5.48 21.69
CA LEU A 46 44.77 -6.85 21.17
C LEU A 46 43.84 -7.69 22.06
N SER A 47 43.06 -8.54 21.44
CA SER A 47 42.16 -9.49 22.14
C SER A 47 42.93 -10.50 22.97
N ASP A 48 44.12 -10.90 22.50
CA ASP A 48 45.04 -11.83 23.16
C ASP A 48 46.48 -11.53 22.76
N ASN A 49 47.43 -11.80 23.66
CA ASN A 49 48.85 -11.57 23.43
C ASN A 49 49.49 -12.65 22.56
N ALA A 50 48.94 -13.84 22.51
CA ALA A 50 49.54 -14.96 21.77
C ALA A 50 49.18 -14.85 20.26
N VAL A 51 49.96 -14.08 19.53
CA VAL A 51 49.78 -13.83 18.09
C VAL A 51 50.47 -14.93 17.27
N TYR A 52 49.70 -15.52 16.35
CA TYR A 52 50.12 -16.68 15.53
C TYR A 52 50.23 -16.35 14.04
N SER A 53 49.47 -15.41 13.53
CA SER A 53 49.50 -15.08 12.12
C SER A 53 49.25 -13.59 11.87
N LEU A 54 49.85 -13.07 10.82
CA LEU A 54 49.71 -11.69 10.34
C LEU A 54 49.41 -11.72 8.84
N CYS A 55 48.48 -10.91 8.42
CA CYS A 55 48.14 -10.78 7.00
C CYS A 55 47.81 -9.32 6.66
N GLU A 56 48.42 -8.78 5.62
CA GLU A 56 48.07 -7.49 5.04
C GLU A 56 47.00 -7.69 3.96
N ASP A 57 45.89 -6.95 4.06
CA ASP A 57 44.85 -6.96 3.03
C ASP A 57 45.16 -5.95 1.90
N ARG A 58 44.20 -5.87 0.95
CA ARG A 58 44.33 -4.96 -0.21
C ARG A 58 44.20 -3.48 0.16
N GLU A 59 43.61 -3.20 1.34
CA GLU A 59 43.48 -1.84 1.91
C GLU A 59 44.73 -1.44 2.71
N SER A 60 45.72 -2.29 2.77
CA SER A 60 46.90 -2.20 3.65
C SER A 60 46.57 -2.22 5.13
N GLY A 61 45.41 -2.78 5.49
CA GLY A 61 45.06 -3.12 6.86
C GLY A 61 45.70 -4.44 7.25
N ILE A 62 46.09 -4.58 8.53
CA ILE A 62 46.73 -5.76 9.05
C ILE A 62 45.77 -6.60 9.89
N TRP A 63 45.61 -7.85 9.50
CA TRP A 63 44.84 -8.85 10.24
C TRP A 63 45.81 -9.61 11.17
N VAL A 64 45.44 -9.66 12.44
CA VAL A 64 46.22 -10.31 13.49
C VAL A 64 45.43 -11.48 14.05
N GLY A 65 45.87 -12.69 13.74
CA GLY A 65 45.30 -13.94 14.28
C GLY A 65 45.95 -14.32 15.57
N SER A 66 45.17 -14.40 16.66
CA SER A 66 45.60 -14.77 18.01
C SER A 66 45.10 -16.16 18.40
N TYR A 67 45.71 -16.77 19.44
CA TYR A 67 45.42 -18.14 19.81
C TYR A 67 44.03 -18.29 20.47
N PHE A 68 43.73 -17.41 21.41
CA PHE A 68 42.43 -17.46 22.14
C PHE A 68 41.51 -16.27 21.84
N GLY A 69 42.02 -15.17 21.32
CA GLY A 69 41.31 -13.92 21.11
C GLY A 69 40.56 -13.83 19.78
N GLY A 70 40.80 -14.82 18.86
CA GLY A 70 40.23 -14.77 17.51
C GLY A 70 41.08 -13.93 16.57
N VAL A 71 40.46 -12.93 15.90
CA VAL A 71 41.14 -12.09 14.89
C VAL A 71 40.91 -10.62 15.22
N ASP A 72 42.02 -9.87 15.30
CA ASP A 72 42.01 -8.42 15.46
C ASP A 72 42.33 -7.77 14.11
N TYR A 73 41.75 -6.62 13.80
CA TYR A 73 41.98 -5.84 12.60
C TYR A 73 42.62 -4.49 12.94
N TYR A 74 43.78 -4.22 12.38
CA TYR A 74 44.48 -2.95 12.49
C TYR A 74 44.34 -2.19 11.17
N PRO A 75 43.42 -1.21 11.07
CA PRO A 75 43.13 -0.50 9.81
C PRO A 75 44.26 0.44 9.45
N LYS A 76 44.44 0.67 8.13
CA LYS A 76 45.27 1.79 7.67
C LYS A 76 44.53 3.09 7.96
N SER A 77 45.12 3.96 8.76
CA SER A 77 44.49 5.20 9.18
C SER A 77 44.75 6.31 8.14
N TYR A 78 43.67 6.80 7.52
CA TYR A 78 43.69 8.01 6.69
C TYR A 78 43.27 9.24 7.51
N THR A 79 42.58 9.05 8.60
CA THR A 79 42.17 10.03 9.60
C THR A 79 42.78 9.66 10.94
N TYR A 80 43.52 10.58 11.54
CA TYR A 80 44.18 10.33 12.81
C TYR A 80 43.46 11.07 13.92
N PHE A 81 42.67 10.32 14.75
CA PHE A 81 42.04 10.82 15.97
C PHE A 81 42.76 10.24 17.19
N GLU A 82 43.48 11.05 17.91
CA GLU A 82 44.00 10.64 19.23
C GLU A 82 42.82 10.50 20.20
N LYS A 83 42.77 9.38 20.92
CA LYS A 83 41.68 9.01 21.81
C LYS A 83 42.12 9.11 23.27
N TYR A 84 41.40 9.86 24.06
CA TYR A 84 41.62 10.05 25.49
C TYR A 84 40.34 9.65 26.25
N TYR A 85 40.43 8.58 27.00
CA TYR A 85 39.34 8.01 27.79
C TYR A 85 39.89 7.51 29.14
N PRO A 86 39.05 7.28 30.14
CA PRO A 86 39.49 6.75 31.44
C PRO A 86 40.15 5.38 31.29
N LYS A 87 41.35 5.25 31.85
CA LYS A 87 42.13 4.01 32.00
C LYS A 87 42.57 3.86 33.44
N ASP A 88 43.00 2.67 33.84
CA ASP A 88 43.65 2.51 35.14
C ASP A 88 45.03 3.18 35.17
N GLY A 89 45.37 3.73 36.33
CA GLY A 89 46.66 4.41 36.54
C GLY A 89 46.51 5.93 36.83
N ASP A 90 47.64 6.58 37.13
CA ASP A 90 47.65 7.98 37.60
C ASP A 90 47.66 9.03 36.47
N ASN A 91 48.14 8.63 35.27
CA ASN A 91 48.27 9.52 34.11
C ASN A 91 47.11 9.28 33.10
N ASN A 92 45.89 9.50 33.48
CA ASN A 92 44.76 9.33 32.60
C ASN A 92 43.65 10.35 32.89
N LEU A 93 42.67 10.43 31.97
CA LEU A 93 41.48 11.22 32.15
C LEU A 93 40.63 10.66 33.30
N GLN A 94 40.18 11.53 34.22
CA GLN A 94 39.18 11.17 35.25
C GLN A 94 37.81 11.66 34.80
N GLY A 95 36.86 10.68 34.77
CA GLY A 95 35.51 10.87 34.20
C GLY A 95 35.51 10.77 32.70
N LYS A 96 34.44 10.22 32.17
CA LYS A 96 34.30 9.95 30.75
C LYS A 96 33.45 10.96 29.99
N ARG A 97 32.56 11.68 30.70
CA ARG A 97 31.68 12.68 30.09
C ARG A 97 32.33 14.04 30.04
N VAL A 98 33.14 14.27 29.02
CA VAL A 98 33.87 15.53 28.83
C VAL A 98 32.92 16.63 28.36
N ARG A 99 32.88 17.75 29.09
CA ARG A 99 31.94 18.84 28.89
C ARG A 99 32.57 20.14 28.40
N GLU A 100 33.69 20.53 28.97
CA GLU A 100 34.30 21.83 28.73
C GLU A 100 35.80 21.73 28.59
N PHE A 101 36.35 22.57 27.74
CA PHE A 101 37.78 22.81 27.60
C PHE A 101 38.11 24.28 27.79
N CYS A 102 39.22 24.56 28.46
CA CYS A 102 39.74 25.90 28.58
C CYS A 102 41.28 25.86 28.69
N GLN A 103 41.96 26.60 27.84
CA GLN A 103 43.44 26.68 27.89
C GLN A 103 43.91 27.86 28.75
N ASP A 104 44.93 27.62 29.58
CA ASP A 104 45.59 28.68 30.34
C ASP A 104 46.76 29.30 29.55
N ASN A 105 47.31 30.38 30.12
CA ASN A 105 48.42 31.16 29.53
C ASN A 105 49.74 30.34 29.37
N LYS A 106 49.82 29.16 29.96
CA LYS A 106 50.97 28.23 29.84
C LYS A 106 50.73 27.15 28.81
N GLY A 107 49.62 27.19 28.09
CA GLY A 107 49.25 26.17 27.12
C GLY A 107 48.65 24.89 27.73
N ILE A 108 48.42 24.86 29.02
CA ILE A 108 47.79 23.73 29.72
C ILE A 108 46.29 23.75 29.45
N LEU A 109 45.73 22.61 29.06
CA LEU A 109 44.31 22.43 28.80
C LEU A 109 43.59 21.96 30.10
N TRP A 110 42.65 22.76 30.56
CA TRP A 110 41.76 22.42 31.67
C TRP A 110 40.49 21.77 31.08
N ILE A 111 40.15 20.57 31.62
CA ILE A 111 39.06 19.74 31.09
C ILE A 111 38.07 19.51 32.22
N GLY A 112 36.85 19.97 32.01
CA GLY A 112 35.72 19.73 32.89
C GLY A 112 34.91 18.51 32.46
N THR A 113 34.66 17.61 33.41
CA THR A 113 33.83 16.42 33.19
C THR A 113 32.58 16.46 34.07
N GLU A 114 31.51 15.78 33.62
CA GLU A 114 30.27 15.70 34.40
C GLU A 114 30.38 14.69 35.56
N ASP A 115 31.24 13.70 35.47
CA ASP A 115 31.35 12.55 36.34
C ASP A 115 32.69 12.41 37.10
N GLY A 116 33.76 13.04 36.63
CA GLY A 116 35.10 12.92 37.16
C GLY A 116 35.69 14.19 37.72
N GLY A 117 35.08 15.37 37.51
CA GLY A 117 35.54 16.64 38.02
C GLY A 117 36.46 17.41 37.06
N LEU A 118 37.49 18.08 37.62
CA LEU A 118 38.38 18.96 36.87
C LEU A 118 39.71 18.26 36.60
N ASN A 119 40.05 18.09 35.35
CA ASN A 119 41.33 17.57 34.88
C ASN A 119 42.20 18.68 34.34
N ARG A 120 43.50 18.53 34.46
CA ARG A 120 44.56 19.36 33.88
C ARG A 120 45.38 18.48 32.93
N PHE A 121 45.42 18.83 31.67
CA PHE A 121 46.12 18.10 30.62
C PHE A 121 47.20 18.98 29.99
N ASP A 122 48.41 18.47 29.92
CA ASP A 122 49.52 19.09 29.21
C ASP A 122 49.60 18.48 27.80
N PRO A 123 49.25 19.22 26.74
CA PRO A 123 49.28 18.71 25.37
C PRO A 123 50.67 18.34 24.88
N SER A 124 51.71 19.02 25.40
CA SER A 124 53.11 18.83 24.94
C SER A 124 53.71 17.52 25.45
N THR A 125 53.39 17.13 26.68
CA THR A 125 53.85 15.92 27.31
C THR A 125 52.82 14.78 27.34
N LYS A 126 51.59 15.07 26.96
CA LYS A 126 50.42 14.18 27.03
C LYS A 126 50.17 13.63 28.44
N THR A 127 50.40 14.44 29.43
CA THR A 127 50.25 14.06 30.85
C THR A 127 49.05 14.70 31.49
N PHE A 128 48.37 13.89 32.31
CA PHE A 128 47.23 14.32 33.11
C PHE A 128 47.58 14.54 34.55
N SER A 129 46.96 15.54 35.16
CA SER A 129 46.78 15.64 36.59
C SER A 129 45.35 16.07 36.90
N PHE A 130 44.86 15.63 38.05
CA PHE A 130 43.43 15.83 38.30
C PHE A 130 43.14 16.31 39.69
N PHE A 131 41.96 16.95 39.86
CA PHE A 131 41.50 17.46 41.13
C PHE A 131 40.27 16.64 41.60
N ALA A 132 40.45 15.93 42.74
CA ALA A 132 39.46 14.98 43.24
C ALA A 132 38.09 15.61 43.44
N PRO A 133 36.99 14.86 43.26
CA PRO A 133 35.64 15.33 43.51
C PRO A 133 35.39 15.83 44.95
N SER A 134 36.16 15.32 45.93
CA SER A 134 36.16 15.77 47.31
C SER A 134 36.50 17.26 47.48
N SER A 135 37.19 17.86 46.49
CA SER A 135 37.46 19.32 46.45
C SER A 135 36.24 20.13 45.99
N GLY A 136 35.14 19.51 45.69
CA GLY A 136 33.90 20.14 45.21
C GLY A 136 33.84 20.41 43.71
N PHE A 137 34.75 19.83 42.91
CA PHE A 137 34.75 19.85 41.47
C PHE A 137 33.95 18.63 40.95
N THR A 138 32.65 18.74 41.01
CA THR A 138 31.77 17.71 40.48
C THR A 138 30.86 18.31 39.44
N ASN A 139 30.62 17.61 38.35
CA ASN A 139 29.69 17.96 37.29
C ASN A 139 29.92 19.40 36.76
N ILE A 140 31.01 19.58 36.00
CA ILE A 140 31.48 20.88 35.51
C ILE A 140 30.79 21.18 34.19
N HIS A 141 30.21 22.40 34.09
CA HIS A 141 29.46 22.83 32.90
C HIS A 141 29.97 24.14 32.27
N GLY A 142 30.87 24.84 32.91
CA GLY A 142 31.44 26.04 32.32
C GLY A 142 32.88 26.30 32.82
N LEU A 143 33.78 26.58 31.92
CA LEU A 143 35.16 27.00 32.21
C LEU A 143 35.49 28.28 31.48
N CYS A 144 36.16 29.22 32.18
CA CYS A 144 36.62 30.47 31.57
C CYS A 144 37.87 30.97 32.28
N MET A 145 38.89 31.33 31.48
CA MET A 145 40.10 32.00 32.00
C MET A 145 39.85 33.50 32.18
N VAL A 146 40.14 33.99 33.39
CA VAL A 146 40.09 35.43 33.72
C VAL A 146 41.45 35.81 34.32
N GLY A 147 42.34 36.29 33.46
CA GLY A 147 43.74 36.48 33.81
C GLY A 147 44.42 35.11 34.06
N ASP A 148 45.01 34.93 35.25
CA ASP A 148 45.65 33.71 35.72
C ASP A 148 44.72 32.84 36.62
N LYS A 149 43.42 33.16 36.64
CA LYS A 149 42.41 32.45 37.43
C LYS A 149 41.40 31.73 36.51
N LEU A 150 41.15 30.44 36.83
CA LEU A 150 40.14 29.66 36.17
C LEU A 150 38.81 29.78 36.90
N TRP A 151 37.81 30.25 36.21
CA TRP A 151 36.41 30.28 36.69
C TRP A 151 35.74 28.97 36.32
N VAL A 152 35.21 28.26 37.32
CA VAL A 152 34.65 26.92 37.18
C VAL A 152 33.19 26.95 37.59
N GLY A 153 32.32 26.83 36.62
CA GLY A 153 30.87 26.68 36.80
C GLY A 153 30.48 25.20 36.97
N THR A 154 29.72 24.93 38.03
CA THR A 154 29.25 23.58 38.34
C THR A 154 27.74 23.47 38.21
N PHE A 155 27.22 22.24 38.08
CA PHE A 155 25.78 22.00 37.99
C PHE A 155 25.01 22.31 39.29
N SER A 156 25.59 22.21 40.46
CA SER A 156 24.84 22.39 41.70
C SER A 156 25.64 22.97 42.87
N LYS A 157 26.94 23.20 42.66
CA LYS A 157 27.85 23.70 43.71
C LYS A 157 28.26 25.16 43.53
N GLY A 158 27.65 25.87 42.60
CA GLY A 158 27.91 27.28 42.31
C GLY A 158 29.15 27.48 41.45
N LEU A 159 29.72 28.67 41.55
CA LEU A 159 30.92 29.12 40.85
C LEU A 159 32.14 29.04 41.76
N LYS A 160 33.22 28.47 41.26
CA LYS A 160 34.52 28.40 41.95
C LYS A 160 35.57 29.14 41.15
N ILE A 161 36.44 29.87 41.85
CA ILE A 161 37.60 30.54 41.28
C ILE A 161 38.84 29.76 41.72
N VAL A 162 39.61 29.28 40.74
CA VAL A 162 40.79 28.46 40.95
C VAL A 162 42.04 29.18 40.48
N ASP A 163 43.09 29.12 41.29
CA ASP A 163 44.42 29.53 40.91
C ASP A 163 45.06 28.44 40.02
N THR A 164 45.37 28.78 38.78
CA THR A 164 45.92 27.79 37.81
C THR A 164 47.35 27.32 38.15
N ASN A 165 48.08 28.06 38.98
CA ASN A 165 49.43 27.69 39.40
C ASN A 165 49.45 26.67 40.54
N THR A 166 48.56 26.86 41.50
CA THR A 166 48.51 26.02 42.70
C THR A 166 47.38 24.99 42.71
N GLY A 167 46.37 25.20 41.86
CA GLY A 167 45.12 24.36 41.83
C GLY A 167 44.18 24.63 43.01
N ASN A 168 44.50 25.60 43.87
CA ASN A 168 43.65 25.91 45.02
C ASN A 168 42.42 26.72 44.66
N ILE A 169 41.30 26.42 45.33
CA ILE A 169 40.10 27.21 45.24
C ILE A 169 40.30 28.51 46.04
N LEU A 170 40.36 29.62 45.35
CA LEU A 170 40.51 30.96 45.94
C LEU A 170 39.19 31.47 46.50
N LYS A 171 38.09 31.18 45.83
CA LYS A 171 36.77 31.64 46.21
C LYS A 171 35.65 30.71 45.69
N THR A 172 34.55 30.67 46.43
CA THR A 172 33.33 29.98 46.02
C THR A 172 32.14 30.90 46.18
N TYR A 173 31.37 31.06 45.12
CA TYR A 173 30.10 31.79 45.14
C TYR A 173 28.95 30.79 45.04
N GLN A 174 27.94 31.02 45.89
CA GLN A 174 26.73 30.21 45.94
C GLN A 174 25.50 31.10 46.09
N LYS A 175 24.36 30.58 45.74
CA LYS A 175 23.06 31.20 46.02
C LYS A 175 22.86 31.25 47.52
N ASN A 176 22.65 32.46 48.09
CA ASN A 176 22.45 32.66 49.52
C ASN A 176 21.18 33.47 49.84
N GLY A 177 20.32 33.72 48.87
CA GLY A 177 19.08 34.49 49.00
C GLY A 177 19.23 36.01 48.82
N SER A 178 20.46 36.55 48.80
CA SER A 178 20.68 37.98 48.51
C SER A 178 20.32 38.29 47.02
N PRO A 179 19.71 39.46 46.73
CA PRO A 179 19.47 39.92 45.39
C PRO A 179 20.73 39.98 44.50
N ARG A 180 21.89 40.15 45.11
CA ARG A 180 23.21 40.25 44.47
C ARG A 180 24.03 38.97 44.56
N SER A 181 23.45 37.86 45.04
CA SER A 181 24.07 36.55 44.97
C SER A 181 23.70 35.83 43.64
N LEU A 182 24.32 34.66 43.43
CA LEU A 182 23.91 33.79 42.36
C LEU A 182 22.40 33.52 42.45
N ILE A 183 21.70 33.57 41.29
CA ILE A 183 20.28 33.27 41.17
C ILE A 183 20.04 31.76 41.33
N ASP A 184 21.03 30.97 40.88
CA ASP A 184 21.06 29.51 40.94
C ASP A 184 22.50 29.01 41.11
N ASN A 185 22.68 27.82 41.69
CA ASN A 185 23.98 27.17 41.81
C ASN A 185 24.42 26.40 40.55
N SER A 186 23.59 26.31 39.55
CA SER A 186 23.88 25.62 38.30
C SER A 186 24.33 26.64 37.24
N ILE A 187 25.61 26.67 36.97
CA ILE A 187 26.25 27.59 36.04
C ILE A 187 26.61 26.81 34.77
N PHE A 188 25.92 27.12 33.65
CA PHE A 188 26.08 26.42 32.39
C PHE A 188 27.05 27.10 31.41
N ALA A 189 27.15 28.41 31.48
CA ALA A 189 28.03 29.16 30.61
C ALA A 189 28.74 30.26 31.37
N ILE A 190 29.99 30.51 31.03
CA ILE A 190 30.77 31.65 31.51
C ILE A 190 31.39 32.33 30.30
N CYS A 191 31.13 33.61 30.12
CA CYS A 191 31.69 34.41 29.04
C CYS A 191 32.35 35.65 29.57
N ARG A 192 33.61 35.87 29.21
CA ARG A 192 34.33 37.12 29.43
C ARG A 192 34.37 37.90 28.15
N THR A 193 33.78 39.09 28.15
CA THR A 193 33.77 39.98 26.98
C THR A 193 35.13 40.64 26.74
N THR A 194 35.33 41.18 25.56
CA THR A 194 36.50 42.00 25.17
C THR A 194 36.67 43.23 26.06
N THR A 195 35.55 43.80 26.54
CA THR A 195 35.56 44.90 27.53
C THR A 195 35.90 44.48 28.92
N GLY A 196 36.02 43.18 29.21
CA GLY A 196 36.36 42.59 30.52
C GLY A 196 35.15 42.27 31.41
N ASP A 197 33.93 42.51 30.95
CA ASP A 197 32.72 42.11 31.63
C ASP A 197 32.60 40.60 31.66
N ILE A 198 32.08 40.03 32.75
CA ILE A 198 31.88 38.58 32.88
C ILE A 198 30.40 38.29 33.04
N TYR A 199 29.90 37.44 32.18
CA TYR A 199 28.52 36.97 32.22
C TYR A 199 28.44 35.50 32.56
N LEU A 200 27.41 35.15 33.33
CA LEU A 200 27.13 33.77 33.76
C LEU A 200 25.74 33.33 33.28
N GLY A 201 25.68 32.29 32.50
CA GLY A 201 24.44 31.62 32.12
C GLY A 201 24.01 30.60 33.17
N THR A 202 22.81 30.73 33.68
CA THR A 202 22.23 29.83 34.66
C THR A 202 20.92 29.22 34.19
N MET A 203 20.39 28.25 34.93
CA MET A 203 19.08 27.67 34.68
C MET A 203 17.93 28.70 34.78
N PHE A 204 18.11 29.78 35.54
CA PHE A 204 17.06 30.76 35.84
C PHE A 204 17.37 32.17 35.34
N GLY A 205 18.36 32.38 34.52
CA GLY A 205 18.68 33.68 33.93
C GLY A 205 20.14 33.95 33.67
N LEU A 206 20.40 35.18 33.27
CA LEU A 206 21.72 35.73 33.02
C LEU A 206 22.15 36.61 34.14
N LEU A 207 23.41 36.44 34.59
CA LEU A 207 24.07 37.27 35.59
C LEU A 207 25.25 38.00 34.99
N LYS A 208 25.49 39.22 35.42
CA LYS A 208 26.73 39.99 35.17
C LYS A 208 27.50 40.11 36.49
N TYR A 209 28.78 39.76 36.44
CA TYR A 209 29.65 39.93 37.60
C TYR A 209 30.09 41.40 37.73
N ASN A 210 29.97 41.92 38.94
CA ASN A 210 30.47 43.25 39.31
C ASN A 210 31.77 43.10 40.10
N GLY A 211 32.90 43.39 39.43
CA GLY A 211 34.22 43.26 40.04
C GLY A 211 34.54 44.30 41.13
N GLN A 212 33.78 45.43 41.23
CA GLN A 212 33.99 46.44 42.25
C GLN A 212 33.36 46.04 43.57
N THR A 213 32.15 45.50 43.50
CA THR A 213 31.42 45.09 44.71
C THR A 213 31.55 43.59 45.00
N ASP A 214 32.19 42.88 44.08
CA ASP A 214 32.43 41.43 44.14
C ASP A 214 31.14 40.60 44.30
N ASP A 215 30.12 40.97 43.53
CA ASP A 215 28.77 40.40 43.56
C ASP A 215 28.19 40.28 42.13
N PHE A 216 26.90 39.97 42.00
CA PHE A 216 26.27 39.70 40.70
C PHE A 216 25.03 40.58 40.49
N GLU A 217 24.94 41.11 39.28
CA GLU A 217 23.77 41.79 38.76
C GLU A 217 22.90 40.81 37.91
N ARG A 218 21.59 40.85 38.13
CA ARG A 218 20.64 40.05 37.37
C ARG A 218 20.19 40.83 36.15
N ILE A 219 20.28 40.21 34.97
CA ILE A 219 19.73 40.76 33.74
C ILE A 219 18.23 40.41 33.70
N THR A 220 17.37 41.38 33.82
CA THR A 220 15.92 41.23 34.03
C THR A 220 15.21 40.65 32.82
N GLU A 221 15.66 40.96 31.62
CA GLU A 221 15.11 40.49 30.34
C GLU A 221 15.24 38.98 30.16
N LEU A 222 16.20 38.38 30.83
CA LEU A 222 16.49 36.94 30.79
C LEU A 222 16.01 36.22 32.03
N ALA A 223 15.23 36.86 32.89
CA ALA A 223 14.73 36.24 34.13
C ALA A 223 13.89 35.01 33.86
N GLY A 224 14.20 33.89 34.51
CA GLY A 224 13.52 32.60 34.30
C GLY A 224 13.87 31.89 33.01
N ARG A 225 14.83 32.39 32.24
CA ARG A 225 15.31 31.74 31.00
C ARG A 225 16.53 30.86 31.32
N PHE A 226 16.51 29.63 30.83
CA PHE A 226 17.68 28.76 30.95
C PHE A 226 18.69 29.13 29.84
N VAL A 227 19.76 29.84 30.28
CA VAL A 227 20.85 30.28 29.37
C VAL A 227 21.90 29.18 29.29
N TYR A 228 22.05 28.61 28.12
CA TYR A 228 22.87 27.44 27.86
C TYR A 228 24.26 27.78 27.33
N ASP A 229 24.34 28.79 26.47
CA ASP A 229 25.60 29.34 25.96
C ASP A 229 25.58 30.86 25.84
N ILE A 230 26.76 31.48 25.93
CA ILE A 230 26.96 32.92 25.81
C ILE A 230 28.16 33.16 24.91
N LYS A 231 27.99 33.99 23.89
CA LYS A 231 29.07 34.38 22.96
C LYS A 231 29.01 35.88 22.69
N GLU A 232 30.13 36.58 22.79
CA GLU A 232 30.31 37.90 22.24
C GLU A 232 30.74 37.79 20.80
N ASP A 233 30.07 38.52 19.90
CA ASP A 233 30.50 38.57 18.50
C ASP A 233 31.57 39.68 18.27
N SER A 234 32.20 39.71 17.11
CA SER A 234 33.22 40.67 16.74
C SER A 234 32.69 42.11 16.68
N GLY A 235 31.37 42.30 16.61
CA GLY A 235 30.70 43.62 16.75
C GLY A 235 30.44 44.04 18.20
N GLY A 236 30.79 43.21 19.19
CA GLY A 236 30.54 43.43 20.63
C GLY A 236 29.13 43.10 21.06
N ASN A 237 28.27 42.52 20.21
CA ASN A 237 26.94 42.10 20.59
C ASN A 237 27.02 40.79 21.38
N LEU A 238 26.14 40.66 22.39
CA LEU A 238 26.11 39.45 23.21
C LEU A 238 24.99 38.50 22.76
N TRP A 239 25.36 37.37 22.24
CA TRP A 239 24.47 36.30 21.83
C TRP A 239 24.27 35.26 22.91
N LEU A 240 23.04 34.78 23.09
CA LEU A 240 22.69 33.81 24.13
C LEU A 240 21.86 32.69 23.52
N ALA A 241 22.30 31.49 23.74
CA ALA A 241 21.54 30.27 23.46
C ALA A 241 20.68 29.92 24.67
N THR A 242 19.39 29.61 24.43
CA THR A 242 18.48 29.17 25.48
C THR A 242 17.91 27.80 25.24
N TYR A 243 17.57 27.08 26.32
CA TYR A 243 17.08 25.72 26.24
C TYR A 243 15.72 25.54 25.56
N ALA A 244 14.83 26.56 25.61
CA ALA A 244 13.48 26.46 25.09
C ALA A 244 12.87 27.80 24.67
N ASN A 245 13.70 28.85 24.54
CA ASN A 245 13.23 30.20 24.23
C ASN A 245 14.00 30.84 23.07
N GLY A 246 14.55 30.01 22.20
CA GLY A 246 15.31 30.47 21.04
C GLY A 246 16.64 31.09 21.38
N ALA A 247 17.07 32.02 20.54
CA ALA A 247 18.31 32.79 20.70
C ALA A 247 18.01 34.25 21.03
N TYR A 248 18.78 34.81 21.97
CA TYR A 248 18.73 36.23 22.27
C TYR A 248 20.00 36.90 21.78
N CYS A 249 19.89 38.15 21.31
CA CYS A 249 21.00 39.01 20.95
C CYS A 249 20.84 40.36 21.64
N TYR A 250 21.82 40.76 22.40
CA TYR A 250 21.94 42.13 22.91
C TYR A 250 22.73 42.96 21.92
N ASN A 251 22.07 43.84 21.20
CA ASN A 251 22.74 44.79 20.36
C ASN A 251 23.33 45.91 21.17
N VAL A 252 24.67 45.98 21.22
CA VAL A 252 25.39 46.97 22.02
C VAL A 252 25.17 48.40 21.51
N SER A 253 25.06 48.60 20.23
CA SER A 253 24.87 49.91 19.61
C SER A 253 23.48 50.47 19.91
N GLU A 254 22.45 49.62 19.88
CA GLU A 254 21.06 50.00 20.16
C GLU A 254 20.69 49.92 21.63
N LYS A 255 21.51 49.21 22.42
CA LYS A 255 21.25 48.86 23.83
C LYS A 255 19.93 48.14 24.01
N LYS A 256 19.60 47.22 23.14
CA LYS A 256 18.35 46.46 23.12
C LYS A 256 18.57 44.98 22.98
N TRP A 257 17.70 44.20 23.64
CA TRP A 257 17.58 42.79 23.46
C TRP A 257 16.63 42.48 22.33
N LYS A 258 16.98 41.50 21.50
CA LYS A 258 16.16 40.87 20.49
C LYS A 258 16.10 39.39 20.70
N ASN A 259 14.91 38.77 20.48
CA ASN A 259 14.71 37.34 20.61
C ASN A 259 14.34 36.77 19.26
N TYR A 260 14.98 35.68 18.86
CA TYR A 260 14.73 34.90 17.66
C TYR A 260 14.14 33.56 18.06
N LEU A 261 12.96 33.25 17.52
CA LEU A 261 12.21 32.04 17.81
C LEU A 261 11.97 31.23 16.54
N HIS A 262 11.67 29.98 16.75
CA HIS A 262 11.15 29.09 15.69
C HIS A 262 9.72 29.49 15.33
N ASP A 263 9.41 29.48 14.02
CA ASP A 263 8.06 29.65 13.47
C ASP A 263 7.83 28.59 12.40
N GLU A 264 6.91 27.67 12.66
CA GLU A 264 6.56 26.57 11.74
C GLU A 264 6.13 27.07 10.34
N ASN A 265 5.57 28.28 10.26
CA ASN A 265 5.11 28.86 9.00
C ASN A 265 6.20 29.63 8.24
N ASN A 266 7.38 29.81 8.86
CA ASN A 266 8.48 30.53 8.24
C ASN A 266 9.75 29.67 8.18
N PRO A 267 10.05 29.04 7.04
CA PRO A 267 11.24 28.18 6.89
C PRO A 267 12.58 28.92 7.04
N LYS A 268 12.55 30.24 7.10
CA LYS A 268 13.74 31.10 7.34
C LYS A 268 13.82 31.58 8.78
N SER A 269 12.95 31.12 9.66
CA SER A 269 13.06 31.35 11.10
C SER A 269 14.15 30.46 11.71
N LEU A 270 14.44 30.63 12.99
CA LEU A 270 15.29 29.72 13.75
C LEU A 270 14.76 28.28 13.59
N PRO A 271 15.59 27.26 13.29
CA PRO A 271 15.10 25.92 12.98
C PRO A 271 14.48 25.20 14.19
N TYR A 272 14.87 25.57 15.41
CA TYR A 272 14.33 25.01 16.65
C TYR A 272 14.62 25.91 17.85
N ASP A 273 13.70 26.01 18.83
CA ASP A 273 13.84 26.91 19.99
C ASP A 273 14.86 26.45 21.04
N LYS A 274 15.29 25.19 20.97
CA LYS A 274 16.33 24.68 21.87
C LYS A 274 17.69 24.85 21.25
N VAL A 275 18.30 26.03 21.51
CA VAL A 275 19.61 26.39 20.98
C VAL A 275 20.69 25.92 21.96
N LEU A 276 21.72 25.24 21.45
CA LEU A 276 22.77 24.62 22.26
C LEU A 276 24.07 25.42 22.27
N SER A 277 24.50 25.93 21.13
CA SER A 277 25.70 26.77 21.10
C SER A 277 25.61 27.84 20.02
N ILE A 278 26.46 28.86 20.16
CA ILE A 278 26.63 29.97 19.23
C ILE A 278 28.11 30.05 18.86
N PHE A 279 28.36 30.18 17.58
CA PHE A 279 29.70 30.26 17.03
C PHE A 279 29.80 31.39 16.01
N GLU A 280 30.87 32.21 16.07
CA GLU A 280 31.22 33.17 15.02
C GLU A 280 32.43 32.63 14.28
N ASP A 281 32.31 32.50 12.95
CA ASP A 281 33.41 32.02 12.11
C ASP A 281 34.40 33.17 11.78
N SER A 282 35.51 32.82 11.12
CA SER A 282 36.56 33.78 10.71
C SER A 282 36.06 34.82 9.71
N HIS A 283 34.94 34.60 9.06
CA HIS A 283 34.24 35.55 8.17
C HIS A 283 33.18 36.39 8.88
N ARG A 284 33.14 36.31 10.23
CA ARG A 284 32.16 37.04 11.08
C ARG A 284 30.72 36.61 10.86
N GLN A 285 30.49 35.38 10.42
CA GLN A 285 29.15 34.82 10.28
C GLN A 285 28.75 34.12 11.59
N ILE A 286 27.54 34.36 12.04
CA ILE A 286 27.02 33.76 13.26
C ILE A 286 26.28 32.48 12.93
N TRP A 287 26.72 31.42 13.57
CA TRP A 287 26.16 30.08 13.47
C TRP A 287 25.54 29.66 14.80
N LEU A 288 24.39 29.00 14.72
CA LEU A 288 23.69 28.48 15.89
C LEU A 288 23.42 26.99 15.70
N THR A 289 23.61 26.23 16.78
CA THR A 289 23.30 24.79 16.80
C THR A 289 22.06 24.56 17.62
N THR A 290 21.29 23.52 17.25
CA THR A 290 20.02 23.22 17.93
C THR A 290 19.91 21.74 18.29
N GLN A 291 19.02 21.47 19.24
CA GLN A 291 18.68 20.09 19.62
C GLN A 291 17.37 19.65 18.94
N GLY A 292 17.42 19.44 17.63
CA GLY A 292 16.28 18.90 16.88
C GLY A 292 16.00 19.56 15.53
N GLY A 293 16.65 20.70 15.20
CA GLY A 293 16.53 21.38 13.90
C GLY A 293 17.84 21.49 13.11
N GLY A 294 18.88 20.76 13.54
CA GLY A 294 20.21 20.87 12.94
C GLY A 294 20.95 22.11 13.38
N PHE A 295 21.56 22.83 12.44
CA PHE A 295 22.24 24.09 12.67
C PHE A 295 21.82 25.16 11.66
N CYS A 296 22.10 26.42 11.93
CA CYS A 296 21.73 27.50 11.03
C CYS A 296 22.76 28.61 11.03
N ARG A 297 22.79 29.37 9.94
CA ARG A 297 23.56 30.63 9.80
C ARG A 297 22.62 31.81 9.86
N PHE A 298 22.91 32.76 10.73
CA PHE A 298 22.19 34.03 10.82
C PHE A 298 22.52 34.92 9.63
N GLN A 299 21.50 35.54 9.04
CA GLN A 299 21.60 36.50 7.92
C GLN A 299 21.21 37.90 8.44
N PRO A 300 22.22 38.75 8.76
CA PRO A 300 21.95 40.01 9.46
C PRO A 300 21.09 40.99 8.63
N ASP A 301 21.26 41.04 7.30
CA ASP A 301 20.54 41.99 6.44
C ASP A 301 19.02 41.77 6.41
N THR A 302 18.59 40.56 6.57
CA THR A 302 17.18 40.14 6.55
C THR A 302 16.66 39.64 7.89
N GLU A 303 17.55 39.46 8.86
CA GLU A 303 17.28 38.88 10.20
C GLU A 303 16.64 37.51 10.13
N THR A 304 17.03 36.72 9.16
CA THR A 304 16.56 35.36 8.90
C THR A 304 17.68 34.34 9.09
N PHE A 305 17.34 33.06 8.95
CA PHE A 305 18.30 31.96 9.12
C PHE A 305 18.35 31.10 7.85
N ALA A 306 19.55 30.68 7.49
CA ALA A 306 19.78 29.62 6.52
C ALA A 306 19.94 28.31 7.30
N ASN A 307 19.01 27.41 7.15
CA ASN A 307 18.89 26.18 7.97
C ASN A 307 19.50 24.97 7.26
N TYR A 308 20.20 24.12 8.02
CA TYR A 308 20.87 22.88 7.59
C TYR A 308 20.46 21.74 8.54
N ASN A 309 19.83 20.71 8.01
CA ASN A 309 19.29 19.57 8.77
C ASN A 309 19.58 18.23 8.05
N LEU A 310 18.90 17.16 8.43
CA LEU A 310 18.97 15.84 7.78
C LEU A 310 18.82 15.92 6.26
N SER A 311 17.91 16.74 5.75
CA SER A 311 17.72 16.89 4.30
C SER A 311 18.91 17.57 3.58
N ALA A 312 19.74 18.30 4.31
CA ALA A 312 20.98 18.91 3.82
C ALA A 312 22.19 17.99 3.93
N GLY A 313 22.05 16.77 4.50
CA GLY A 313 23.12 15.81 4.63
C GLY A 313 23.69 15.62 6.03
N LEU A 314 23.09 16.22 7.07
CA LEU A 314 23.47 15.93 8.45
C LEU A 314 23.13 14.47 8.79
N PRO A 315 23.94 13.80 9.63
CA PRO A 315 23.64 12.44 10.14
C PRO A 315 22.58 12.44 11.26
N ASN A 316 22.35 13.60 11.88
CA ASN A 316 21.39 13.80 12.97
C ASN A 316 21.07 15.29 13.15
N ASP A 317 19.83 15.64 13.48
CA ASP A 317 19.39 17.02 13.69
C ASP A 317 19.76 17.59 15.07
N VAL A 318 20.45 16.82 15.92
CA VAL A 318 21.07 17.30 17.14
C VAL A 318 22.51 17.64 16.89
N VAL A 319 22.82 18.93 16.87
CA VAL A 319 24.18 19.47 16.72
C VAL A 319 24.56 20.17 18.01
N TYR A 320 25.65 19.72 18.65
CA TYR A 320 26.05 20.18 19.98
C TYR A 320 26.92 21.43 19.94
N GLN A 321 27.93 21.45 19.03
CA GLN A 321 28.93 22.50 18.98
C GLN A 321 29.49 22.65 17.56
N ILE A 322 30.02 23.82 17.26
CA ILE A 322 30.81 24.13 16.05
C ILE A 322 32.19 24.63 16.47
N VAL A 323 33.20 24.20 15.75
CA VAL A 323 34.55 24.75 15.79
C VAL A 323 35.05 24.90 14.35
N GLU A 324 35.76 25.99 14.04
CA GLU A 324 36.33 26.24 12.72
C GLU A 324 37.81 25.79 12.73
N ASP A 325 38.29 25.19 11.66
CA ASP A 325 39.73 24.91 11.49
C ASP A 325 40.44 26.06 10.73
N LYS A 326 41.78 25.94 10.63
CA LYS A 326 42.63 26.98 10.00
C LYS A 326 42.37 27.14 8.48
N GLU A 327 41.64 26.23 7.87
CA GLU A 327 41.26 26.26 6.45
C GLU A 327 39.82 26.80 6.22
N GLY A 328 39.08 27.10 7.30
CA GLY A 328 37.75 27.63 7.29
C GLY A 328 36.65 26.55 7.14
N PHE A 329 36.96 25.28 7.38
CA PHE A 329 35.95 24.26 7.51
C PHE A 329 35.35 24.27 8.92
N LEU A 330 34.04 24.06 8.99
CA LEU A 330 33.36 23.95 10.27
C LEU A 330 33.18 22.49 10.68
N TRP A 331 33.67 22.16 11.84
CA TRP A 331 33.56 20.85 12.48
C TRP A 331 32.40 20.88 13.48
N LEU A 332 31.37 20.08 13.17
CA LEU A 332 30.15 20.04 13.96
C LEU A 332 30.08 18.72 14.70
N THR A 333 29.96 18.80 16.02
CA THR A 333 29.72 17.61 16.85
C THR A 333 28.23 17.29 16.91
N THR A 334 27.86 16.04 16.63
CA THR A 334 26.46 15.62 16.57
C THR A 334 26.18 14.45 17.52
N ASN A 335 24.92 14.06 17.58
CA ASN A 335 24.51 12.84 18.28
C ASN A 335 24.83 11.55 17.52
N ASN A 336 25.30 11.66 16.27
CA ASN A 336 25.63 10.51 15.42
C ASN A 336 26.81 10.82 14.48
N GLY A 337 27.99 11.05 15.08
CA GLY A 337 29.23 11.33 14.37
C GLY A 337 29.66 12.79 14.36
N LEU A 338 30.83 13.03 13.77
CA LEU A 338 31.47 14.34 13.57
C LEU A 338 31.28 14.75 12.11
N VAL A 339 30.84 15.98 11.88
CA VAL A 339 30.61 16.51 10.53
C VAL A 339 31.64 17.59 10.22
N CYS A 340 32.37 17.43 9.13
CA CYS A 340 33.17 18.51 8.52
C CYS A 340 32.29 19.16 7.43
N PHE A 341 31.98 20.44 7.62
CA PHE A 341 31.12 21.23 6.73
C PHE A 341 31.92 22.32 6.04
N GLN A 342 31.78 22.41 4.74
CA GLN A 342 32.36 23.48 3.95
C GLN A 342 31.32 24.58 3.70
N PRO A 343 31.43 25.77 4.35
CA PRO A 343 30.40 26.81 4.27
C PRO A 343 30.18 27.38 2.87
N THR A 344 31.21 27.36 2.00
CA THR A 344 31.17 27.91 0.64
C THR A 344 30.43 27.04 -0.35
N THR A 345 30.52 25.72 -0.22
CA THR A 345 29.92 24.73 -1.15
C THR A 345 28.69 24.05 -0.56
N GLY A 346 28.53 24.06 0.77
CA GLY A 346 27.48 23.35 1.48
C GLY A 346 27.75 21.83 1.62
N VAL A 347 28.92 21.35 1.21
CA VAL A 347 29.29 19.93 1.29
C VAL A 347 29.56 19.53 2.73
N MET A 348 29.05 18.36 3.10
CA MET A 348 29.25 17.75 4.42
C MET A 348 29.96 16.41 4.28
N LYS A 349 30.99 16.18 5.09
CA LYS A 349 31.66 14.89 5.25
C LYS A 349 31.46 14.42 6.68
N VAL A 350 30.95 13.19 6.84
CA VAL A 350 30.63 12.61 8.15
C VAL A 350 31.71 11.62 8.55
N TYR A 351 32.20 11.74 9.76
CA TYR A 351 33.14 10.81 10.40
C TYR A 351 32.43 10.09 11.55
N THR A 352 32.69 8.81 11.69
CA THR A 352 32.12 7.94 12.72
C THR A 352 33.20 7.10 13.40
N THR A 353 32.82 6.23 14.30
CA THR A 353 33.71 5.21 14.88
C THR A 353 34.42 4.38 13.82
N SER A 354 33.83 4.16 12.66
CA SER A 354 34.45 3.52 11.51
C SER A 354 35.63 4.31 10.94
N ASN A 355 35.67 5.61 11.12
CA ASN A 355 36.79 6.49 10.74
C ASN A 355 37.78 6.72 11.89
N GLY A 356 37.64 6.03 13.01
CA GLY A 356 38.50 6.10 14.16
C GLY A 356 38.07 7.05 15.28
N LEU A 357 36.83 7.54 15.31
CA LEU A 357 36.30 8.28 16.48
C LEU A 357 36.28 7.35 17.71
N LEU A 358 36.33 7.98 18.91
CA LEU A 358 36.15 7.29 20.19
C LEU A 358 34.73 6.77 20.39
N GLY A 359 33.74 7.55 19.90
CA GLY A 359 32.32 7.27 19.93
C GLY A 359 31.61 8.20 18.97
N ASP A 360 30.36 7.85 18.57
CA ASP A 360 29.61 8.65 17.63
C ASP A 360 28.78 9.75 18.33
N GLN A 361 28.60 9.68 19.63
CA GLN A 361 27.88 10.66 20.43
C GLN A 361 28.83 11.62 21.13
N PHE A 362 28.77 12.89 20.74
CA PHE A 362 29.52 13.95 21.39
C PHE A 362 28.75 14.57 22.56
N ASN A 363 29.41 15.45 23.31
CA ASN A 363 28.81 16.14 24.44
C ASN A 363 28.59 17.64 24.14
N TYR A 364 27.80 18.28 24.97
CA TYR A 364 27.42 19.68 24.83
C TYR A 364 28.61 20.60 25.06
N ARG A 365 28.79 21.65 24.25
CA ARG A 365 29.77 22.70 24.38
C ARG A 365 31.22 22.23 24.58
N SER A 366 31.52 21.04 24.06
CA SER A 366 32.76 20.33 24.32
C SER A 366 33.69 20.40 23.12
N SER A 367 34.16 21.57 22.78
CA SER A 367 35.16 21.79 21.73
C SER A 367 36.16 22.85 22.09
N PHE A 368 37.38 22.69 21.59
CA PHE A 368 38.46 23.68 21.73
C PHE A 368 39.46 23.53 20.58
N GLU A 369 39.92 24.63 20.01
CA GLU A 369 40.98 24.67 19.02
C GLU A 369 42.19 25.39 19.61
N THR A 370 43.38 24.80 19.48
CA THR A 370 44.67 25.39 19.88
C THR A 370 45.25 26.25 18.73
N GLU A 371 46.21 27.10 19.05
CA GLU A 371 46.86 27.97 18.05
C GLU A 371 47.57 27.21 16.92
N ASP A 372 48.00 25.97 17.15
CA ASP A 372 48.63 25.11 16.15
C ASP A 372 47.63 24.40 15.25
N GLY A 373 46.32 24.61 15.50
CA GLY A 373 45.20 24.02 14.74
C GLY A 373 44.81 22.62 15.20
N THR A 374 45.26 22.18 16.39
CA THR A 374 44.76 20.96 16.99
C THR A 374 43.38 21.18 17.58
N ILE A 375 42.41 20.37 17.19
CA ILE A 375 41.02 20.44 17.66
C ILE A 375 40.79 19.35 18.70
N TYR A 376 40.20 19.72 19.82
CA TYR A 376 39.78 18.85 20.92
C TYR A 376 38.29 18.81 20.96
N LEU A 377 37.72 17.62 20.94
CA LEU A 377 36.25 17.40 20.97
C LEU A 377 35.89 16.39 22.05
N GLY A 378 35.05 16.77 22.97
CA GLY A 378 34.59 15.92 24.05
C GLY A 378 33.33 15.13 23.68
N SER A 379 33.29 13.90 24.17
CA SER A 379 32.19 12.96 24.00
C SER A 379 31.68 12.45 25.34
N ILE A 380 30.73 11.55 25.31
CA ILE A 380 30.21 10.87 26.52
C ILE A 380 31.18 9.79 27.04
N ASP A 381 32.19 9.41 26.27
CA ASP A 381 33.13 8.33 26.59
C ASP A 381 34.59 8.81 26.73
N GLY A 382 34.83 10.12 26.64
CA GLY A 382 36.15 10.76 26.69
C GLY A 382 36.22 11.92 25.72
N PHE A 383 37.42 12.15 25.16
CA PHE A 383 37.61 13.16 24.12
C PHE A 383 38.58 12.67 23.04
N ILE A 384 38.48 13.29 21.87
CA ILE A 384 39.42 13.12 20.79
C ILE A 384 40.23 14.40 20.56
N ALA A 385 41.44 14.24 20.08
CA ALA A 385 42.26 15.33 19.59
C ALA A 385 42.76 15.03 18.20
N PHE A 386 42.70 15.99 17.29
CA PHE A 386 43.19 15.83 15.92
C PHE A 386 43.57 17.18 15.30
N ASN A 387 44.47 17.12 14.33
CA ASN A 387 44.73 18.24 13.45
C ASN A 387 44.29 17.86 12.02
N PRO A 388 43.32 18.56 11.40
CA PRO A 388 42.85 18.23 10.06
C PRO A 388 43.93 18.19 8.98
N LYS A 389 45.02 18.94 9.16
CA LYS A 389 46.19 18.92 8.23
C LYS A 389 46.86 17.55 8.16
N ASN A 390 46.72 16.72 9.18
CA ASN A 390 47.27 15.37 9.21
C ASN A 390 46.39 14.34 8.53
N PHE A 391 45.19 14.74 8.07
CA PHE A 391 44.30 13.84 7.35
C PHE A 391 44.81 13.65 5.90
N SER A 392 44.70 12.44 5.42
CA SER A 392 44.97 12.10 4.04
C SER A 392 43.68 11.61 3.36
N GLU A 393 43.58 11.80 2.06
CA GLU A 393 42.46 11.26 1.31
C GLU A 393 42.57 9.73 1.21
N ASN A 394 41.48 9.03 1.45
CA ASN A 394 41.40 7.61 1.15
C ASN A 394 41.26 7.41 -0.36
N LYS A 395 42.37 7.01 -1.00
CA LYS A 395 42.39 6.71 -2.45
C LYS A 395 42.02 5.26 -2.75
N PHE A 396 41.88 4.44 -1.75
CA PHE A 396 41.45 3.05 -1.94
C PHE A 396 39.97 3.04 -2.32
N ILE A 397 39.67 2.35 -3.40
CA ILE A 397 38.31 2.11 -3.87
C ILE A 397 38.02 0.63 -3.63
N PRO A 398 37.07 0.30 -2.75
CA PRO A 398 36.73 -1.08 -2.46
C PRO A 398 36.13 -1.77 -3.69
N SER A 399 36.35 -3.08 -3.79
CA SER A 399 35.68 -3.89 -4.78
C SER A 399 34.22 -4.14 -4.32
N VAL A 400 33.31 -4.29 -5.27
CA VAL A 400 31.94 -4.71 -4.98
C VAL A 400 31.75 -6.16 -5.43
N ALA A 401 30.95 -6.92 -4.68
CA ALA A 401 30.61 -8.30 -5.03
C ALA A 401 29.10 -8.54 -4.92
N ILE A 402 28.59 -9.40 -5.81
CA ILE A 402 27.28 -10.02 -5.65
C ILE A 402 27.51 -11.29 -4.84
N THR A 403 27.06 -11.32 -3.58
CA THR A 403 27.39 -12.41 -2.65
C THR A 403 26.38 -13.53 -2.67
N ASP A 404 25.08 -13.20 -2.77
CA ASP A 404 24.00 -14.17 -2.66
C ASP A 404 22.89 -13.88 -3.66
N PHE A 405 22.23 -14.94 -4.05
CA PHE A 405 21.06 -14.90 -4.93
C PHE A 405 19.85 -15.49 -4.23
N PHE A 406 18.71 -14.79 -4.33
CA PHE A 406 17.44 -15.23 -3.76
C PHE A 406 16.40 -15.38 -4.86
N LEU A 407 15.66 -16.47 -4.83
CA LEU A 407 14.52 -16.70 -5.70
C LEU A 407 13.25 -16.77 -4.84
N PHE A 408 12.28 -15.88 -5.10
CA PHE A 408 11.07 -15.72 -4.27
C PHE A 408 11.36 -15.57 -2.77
N GLY A 409 12.40 -14.82 -2.42
CA GLY A 409 12.81 -14.56 -1.05
C GLY A 409 13.52 -15.71 -0.34
N LYS A 410 13.81 -16.82 -1.03
CA LYS A 410 14.63 -17.93 -0.53
C LYS A 410 16.01 -17.89 -1.16
N GLU A 411 17.03 -18.03 -0.34
CA GLU A 411 18.41 -18.15 -0.79
C GLU A 411 18.60 -19.43 -1.63
N VAL A 412 19.36 -19.33 -2.73
CA VAL A 412 19.58 -20.42 -3.69
C VAL A 412 21.07 -20.66 -3.85
N TYR A 413 21.46 -21.91 -3.68
CA TYR A 413 22.86 -22.34 -3.80
C TYR A 413 23.10 -23.10 -5.09
N ALA A 414 24.36 -23.05 -5.56
CA ALA A 414 24.77 -23.82 -6.72
C ALA A 414 24.68 -25.33 -6.46
N GLY A 415 24.17 -26.08 -7.44
CA GLY A 415 24.07 -27.54 -7.38
C GLY A 415 22.84 -28.07 -6.65
N GLU A 416 21.96 -27.22 -6.12
CA GLU A 416 20.67 -27.66 -5.57
C GLU A 416 19.68 -28.06 -6.69
N PRO A 417 18.81 -29.05 -6.45
CA PRO A 417 17.79 -29.41 -7.43
C PRO A 417 16.87 -28.23 -7.77
N GLY A 418 16.85 -27.83 -9.04
CA GLY A 418 16.04 -26.70 -9.52
C GLY A 418 16.72 -25.34 -9.37
N SER A 419 17.94 -25.29 -8.89
CA SER A 419 18.76 -24.07 -8.86
C SER A 419 19.11 -23.62 -10.29
N PRO A 420 18.98 -22.32 -10.61
CA PRO A 420 19.49 -21.77 -11.87
C PRO A 420 21.00 -21.52 -11.84
N LEU A 421 21.65 -21.74 -10.69
CA LEU A 421 23.08 -21.50 -10.49
C LEU A 421 23.89 -22.77 -10.75
N GLU A 422 24.81 -22.73 -11.73
CA GLU A 422 25.78 -23.78 -11.96
C GLU A 422 27.02 -23.64 -11.03
N LYS A 423 27.38 -22.42 -10.69
CA LYS A 423 28.46 -22.03 -9.78
C LYS A 423 27.95 -20.91 -8.84
N SER A 424 28.72 -20.58 -7.80
CA SER A 424 28.35 -19.47 -6.91
C SER A 424 28.08 -18.21 -7.73
N ILE A 425 27.04 -17.45 -7.34
CA ILE A 425 26.66 -16.19 -8.00
C ILE A 425 27.81 -15.20 -8.11
N THR A 426 28.71 -15.18 -7.11
CA THR A 426 29.89 -14.31 -7.07
C THR A 426 30.84 -14.53 -8.26
N PHE A 427 30.85 -15.73 -8.82
CA PHE A 427 31.70 -16.10 -9.95
C PHE A 427 30.91 -16.34 -11.24
N SER A 428 29.62 -15.97 -11.25
CA SER A 428 28.78 -16.16 -12.40
C SER A 428 28.72 -14.90 -13.26
N ASP A 429 28.91 -15.06 -14.56
CA ASP A 429 28.79 -13.98 -15.54
C ASP A 429 27.36 -13.85 -16.10
N GLN A 430 26.61 -14.97 -16.04
CA GLN A 430 25.24 -15.07 -16.54
C GLN A 430 24.38 -15.90 -15.62
N LEU A 431 23.11 -15.50 -15.50
CA LEU A 431 22.05 -16.18 -14.78
C LEU A 431 20.87 -16.41 -15.72
N VAL A 432 20.50 -17.69 -15.93
CA VAL A 432 19.38 -18.06 -16.79
C VAL A 432 18.19 -18.47 -15.93
N LEU A 433 17.10 -17.71 -16.02
CA LEU A 433 15.89 -17.91 -15.25
C LEU A 433 14.74 -18.41 -16.13
N GLN A 434 13.91 -19.29 -15.58
CA GLN A 434 12.68 -19.71 -16.22
C GLN A 434 11.64 -18.58 -16.19
N SER A 435 10.67 -18.61 -17.07
CA SER A 435 9.61 -17.59 -17.15
C SER A 435 8.80 -17.41 -15.86
N ASN A 436 8.73 -18.43 -15.01
CA ASN A 436 8.09 -18.39 -13.71
C ASN A 436 9.02 -17.93 -12.58
N GLN A 437 10.33 -17.77 -12.84
CA GLN A 437 11.35 -17.29 -11.93
C GLN A 437 11.61 -15.78 -12.11
N ASN A 438 10.56 -14.99 -12.21
CA ASN A 438 10.59 -13.57 -12.58
C ASN A 438 10.66 -12.62 -11.38
N SER A 439 10.81 -13.15 -10.17
CA SER A 439 10.99 -12.37 -8.95
C SER A 439 12.19 -12.90 -8.18
N PHE A 440 13.23 -12.08 -8.07
CA PHE A 440 14.51 -12.48 -7.49
C PHE A 440 15.18 -11.30 -6.79
N SER A 441 16.17 -11.61 -5.97
CA SER A 441 16.97 -10.60 -5.27
C SER A 441 18.43 -10.97 -5.29
N PHE A 442 19.25 -9.94 -5.28
CA PHE A 442 20.70 -10.05 -5.11
C PHE A 442 21.12 -9.41 -3.79
N ARG A 443 21.99 -10.05 -3.03
CA ARG A 443 22.74 -9.38 -1.98
C ARG A 443 24.03 -8.85 -2.56
N VAL A 444 24.30 -7.58 -2.32
CA VAL A 444 25.50 -6.90 -2.78
C VAL A 444 26.31 -6.43 -1.57
N ALA A 445 27.61 -6.52 -1.66
CA ALA A 445 28.51 -6.10 -0.59
C ALA A 445 29.70 -5.31 -1.15
N ALA A 446 30.01 -4.20 -0.50
CA ALA A 446 31.32 -3.54 -0.69
C ALA A 446 32.33 -4.29 0.15
N LEU A 447 33.44 -4.66 -0.47
CA LEU A 447 34.54 -5.29 0.23
C LEU A 447 35.45 -4.20 0.81
N ASP A 448 34.93 -3.49 1.79
CA ASP A 448 35.57 -2.43 2.56
C ASP A 448 35.64 -2.88 4.01
N PHE A 449 36.84 -3.21 4.49
CA PHE A 449 37.04 -3.67 5.87
C PHE A 449 37.25 -2.52 6.85
N GLN A 450 37.69 -1.37 6.34
CA GLN A 450 37.96 -0.20 7.17
C GLN A 450 36.67 0.52 7.57
N ALA A 451 35.77 0.74 6.62
CA ALA A 451 34.58 1.54 6.83
C ALA A 451 33.31 0.96 6.14
N PRO A 452 32.96 -0.31 6.41
CA PRO A 452 31.94 -1.05 5.66
C PRO A 452 30.56 -0.41 5.69
N LYS A 453 30.26 0.40 6.72
CA LYS A 453 28.97 1.10 6.88
C LYS A 453 28.88 2.43 6.12
N THR A 454 29.99 2.98 5.67
CA THR A 454 30.06 4.30 5.02
C THR A 454 30.25 4.19 3.49
N SER A 455 30.67 3.03 3.00
CA SER A 455 30.75 2.74 1.58
C SER A 455 29.37 2.78 0.95
N ARG A 456 29.22 3.50 -0.17
CA ARG A 456 27.97 3.65 -0.90
C ARG A 456 27.94 2.72 -2.11
N ILE A 457 26.86 1.96 -2.25
CA ILE A 457 26.68 1.07 -3.39
C ILE A 457 25.53 1.62 -4.24
N MET A 458 25.74 1.70 -5.55
CA MET A 458 24.70 1.95 -6.53
C MET A 458 24.54 0.74 -7.44
N TYR A 459 23.31 0.49 -7.86
CA TYR A 459 22.97 -0.60 -8.76
C TYR A 459 22.03 -0.12 -9.85
N LYS A 460 21.99 -0.88 -10.94
CA LYS A 460 21.09 -0.67 -12.08
C LYS A 460 20.85 -1.99 -12.78
N LEU A 461 19.60 -2.29 -13.08
CA LEU A 461 19.24 -3.38 -14.00
C LEU A 461 18.97 -2.77 -15.37
N GLU A 462 19.95 -2.84 -16.26
CA GLU A 462 19.79 -2.40 -17.65
C GLU A 462 18.68 -3.20 -18.35
N GLY A 463 17.83 -2.50 -19.06
CA GLY A 463 16.59 -3.06 -19.64
C GLY A 463 15.36 -2.91 -18.75
N PHE A 464 15.55 -2.46 -17.50
CA PHE A 464 14.44 -2.21 -16.56
C PHE A 464 14.54 -0.84 -15.89
N ASP A 465 15.66 -0.53 -15.25
CA ASP A 465 15.89 0.75 -14.56
C ASP A 465 16.33 1.84 -15.54
N THR A 466 15.81 3.07 -15.38
CA THR A 466 16.25 4.25 -16.16
C THR A 466 17.55 4.81 -15.63
N ASP A 467 17.69 4.89 -14.30
CA ASP A 467 18.79 5.55 -13.60
C ASP A 467 19.46 4.61 -12.59
N TRP A 468 20.61 5.03 -12.08
CA TRP A 468 21.28 4.36 -10.98
C TRP A 468 20.51 4.55 -9.67
N LEU A 469 20.29 3.47 -8.96
CA LEU A 469 19.63 3.44 -7.66
C LEU A 469 20.63 3.20 -6.55
N THR A 470 20.46 3.83 -5.40
CA THR A 470 21.33 3.62 -4.23
C THR A 470 20.78 2.46 -3.38
N VAL A 471 21.67 1.58 -2.94
CA VAL A 471 21.35 0.53 -1.97
C VAL A 471 21.03 1.19 -0.62
N GLY A 472 19.90 0.85 -0.04
CA GLY A 472 19.47 1.35 1.28
C GLY A 472 20.18 0.62 2.44
N GLU A 473 19.58 0.69 3.63
CA GLU A 473 20.08 0.00 4.83
C GLU A 473 20.16 -1.53 4.66
N SER A 474 19.28 -2.10 3.85
CA SER A 474 19.35 -3.52 3.49
C SER A 474 20.21 -3.72 2.25
N PRO A 475 21.24 -4.58 2.31
CA PRO A 475 22.10 -4.86 1.16
C PRO A 475 21.45 -5.76 0.11
N ILE A 476 20.14 -5.97 0.18
CA ILE A 476 19.37 -6.84 -0.72
C ILE A 476 18.60 -5.99 -1.72
N VAL A 477 18.91 -6.17 -2.99
CA VAL A 477 18.23 -5.54 -4.13
C VAL A 477 17.22 -6.53 -4.69
N THR A 478 15.96 -6.12 -4.77
CA THR A 478 14.85 -7.00 -5.18
C THR A 478 14.18 -6.50 -6.45
N TYR A 479 13.99 -7.39 -7.38
CA TYR A 479 13.21 -7.19 -8.60
C TYR A 479 12.05 -8.16 -8.63
N SER A 480 10.86 -7.67 -9.00
CA SER A 480 9.63 -8.46 -9.02
C SER A 480 8.90 -8.30 -10.34
N ASN A 481 8.32 -9.42 -10.80
CA ASN A 481 7.47 -9.46 -11.98
C ASN A 481 8.12 -8.92 -13.27
N LEU A 482 9.39 -9.25 -13.47
CA LEU A 482 10.11 -8.93 -14.69
C LEU A 482 9.54 -9.70 -15.88
N ARG A 483 9.52 -9.05 -17.04
CA ARG A 483 9.17 -9.72 -18.30
C ARG A 483 10.31 -10.62 -18.77
N TYR A 484 10.02 -11.57 -19.65
CA TYR A 484 11.07 -12.32 -20.32
C TYR A 484 11.92 -11.40 -21.22
N GLY A 485 13.22 -11.64 -21.23
CA GLY A 485 14.17 -10.82 -21.97
C GLY A 485 15.56 -10.88 -21.38
N ASP A 486 16.45 -10.08 -21.94
CA ASP A 486 17.83 -9.92 -21.54
C ASP A 486 18.00 -8.66 -20.71
N TYR A 487 18.59 -8.82 -19.54
CA TYR A 487 18.90 -7.75 -18.62
C TYR A 487 20.36 -7.84 -18.21
N THR A 488 20.96 -6.73 -17.79
CA THR A 488 22.27 -6.72 -17.19
C THR A 488 22.22 -6.01 -15.85
N PHE A 489 22.44 -6.75 -14.77
CA PHE A 489 22.55 -6.18 -13.43
C PHE A 489 23.96 -5.62 -13.25
N ARG A 490 24.08 -4.31 -13.00
CA ARG A 490 25.32 -3.61 -12.77
C ARG A 490 25.36 -3.03 -11.37
N VAL A 491 26.53 -3.12 -10.75
CA VAL A 491 26.78 -2.59 -9.41
C VAL A 491 28.11 -1.85 -9.40
N LYS A 492 28.13 -0.71 -8.74
CA LYS A 492 29.35 0.07 -8.49
C LYS A 492 29.39 0.57 -7.05
N VAL A 493 30.57 0.88 -6.56
CA VAL A 493 30.80 1.27 -5.18
C VAL A 493 31.58 2.59 -5.11
N ALA A 494 31.30 3.37 -4.10
CA ALA A 494 32.15 4.48 -3.70
C ALA A 494 32.76 4.18 -2.32
N ASN A 495 33.98 4.64 -2.11
CA ASN A 495 34.63 4.57 -0.81
C ASN A 495 33.97 5.53 0.21
N SER A 496 34.46 5.53 1.45
CA SER A 496 34.00 6.41 2.53
C SER A 496 34.12 7.91 2.21
N ASP A 497 35.02 8.28 1.29
CA ASP A 497 35.23 9.66 0.85
C ASP A 497 34.35 10.06 -0.35
N GLY A 498 33.51 9.13 -0.85
CA GLY A 498 32.59 9.37 -1.95
C GLY A 498 33.20 9.25 -3.35
N VAL A 499 34.43 8.71 -3.46
CA VAL A 499 35.07 8.45 -4.74
C VAL A 499 34.53 7.15 -5.33
N TRP A 500 33.90 7.25 -6.50
CA TRP A 500 33.30 6.11 -7.19
C TRP A 500 34.31 5.25 -7.92
N SER A 501 34.06 3.93 -7.96
CA SER A 501 34.86 3.01 -8.78
C SER A 501 34.61 3.25 -10.26
N ASP A 502 35.70 3.19 -11.06
CA ASP A 502 35.61 3.13 -12.51
C ASP A 502 35.20 1.72 -12.99
N ASP A 503 35.52 0.70 -12.19
CA ASP A 503 35.14 -0.68 -12.45
C ASP A 503 33.75 -0.99 -11.92
N GLU A 504 32.93 -1.61 -12.77
CA GLU A 504 31.56 -2.06 -12.43
C GLU A 504 31.52 -3.60 -12.45
N VAL A 505 30.83 -4.19 -11.47
CA VAL A 505 30.50 -5.62 -11.54
C VAL A 505 29.20 -5.76 -12.31
N SER A 506 29.22 -6.62 -13.34
CA SER A 506 28.05 -6.88 -14.19
C SER A 506 27.68 -8.36 -14.20
N LEU A 507 26.38 -8.64 -14.14
CA LEU A 507 25.80 -9.97 -14.24
C LEU A 507 24.69 -9.97 -15.28
N GLY A 508 24.84 -10.77 -16.34
CA GLY A 508 23.79 -10.98 -17.33
C GLY A 508 22.62 -11.79 -16.73
N VAL A 509 21.41 -11.30 -16.86
CA VAL A 509 20.19 -12.00 -16.38
C VAL A 509 19.29 -12.25 -17.59
N HIS A 510 19.18 -13.50 -17.98
CA HIS A 510 18.35 -13.94 -19.10
C HIS A 510 17.10 -14.65 -18.59
N ILE A 511 15.93 -14.04 -18.76
CA ILE A 511 14.63 -14.63 -18.39
C ILE A 511 14.02 -15.27 -19.64
N LEU A 512 13.89 -16.58 -19.65
CA LEU A 512 13.34 -17.33 -20.76
C LEU A 512 11.87 -16.99 -21.00
N PRO A 513 11.42 -16.92 -22.25
CA PRO A 513 10.01 -16.73 -22.55
C PRO A 513 9.17 -17.93 -22.06
N PRO A 514 7.91 -17.72 -21.65
CA PRO A 514 7.01 -18.82 -21.31
C PRO A 514 6.86 -19.78 -22.48
N PHE A 515 6.64 -21.06 -22.16
CA PHE A 515 6.59 -22.14 -23.16
C PHE A 515 5.65 -21.84 -24.36
N TYR A 516 4.56 -21.10 -24.09
CA TYR A 516 3.58 -20.73 -25.13
C TYR A 516 4.06 -19.58 -26.06
N LEU A 517 5.17 -18.91 -25.73
CA LEU A 517 5.85 -17.93 -26.59
C LEU A 517 7.19 -18.48 -27.12
N SER A 518 7.48 -19.76 -26.91
CA SER A 518 8.66 -20.41 -27.50
C SER A 518 8.49 -20.62 -29.00
N ILE A 519 9.61 -20.73 -29.70
CA ILE A 519 9.62 -21.05 -31.17
C ILE A 519 8.79 -22.30 -31.43
N TRP A 520 8.86 -23.31 -30.57
CA TRP A 520 8.07 -24.54 -30.69
C TRP A 520 6.57 -24.30 -30.53
N ALA A 521 6.16 -23.40 -29.62
CA ALA A 521 4.75 -23.03 -29.49
C ALA A 521 4.25 -22.30 -30.72
N TYR A 522 5.03 -21.40 -31.30
CA TYR A 522 4.67 -20.74 -32.56
C TYR A 522 4.57 -21.73 -33.72
N CYS A 523 5.44 -22.75 -33.80
CA CYS A 523 5.29 -23.84 -34.77
C CYS A 523 3.99 -24.61 -34.58
N VAL A 524 3.63 -24.91 -33.31
CA VAL A 524 2.34 -25.57 -32.99
C VAL A 524 1.15 -24.68 -33.39
N TYR A 525 1.21 -23.38 -33.06
CA TYR A 525 0.15 -22.42 -33.44
C TYR A 525 0.02 -22.30 -34.95
N ALA A 526 1.16 -22.25 -35.68
CA ALA A 526 1.13 -22.25 -37.14
C ALA A 526 0.48 -23.53 -37.70
N LEU A 527 0.83 -24.70 -37.13
CA LEU A 527 0.22 -25.97 -37.52
C LEU A 527 -1.28 -26.01 -37.21
N LEU A 528 -1.69 -25.49 -36.04
CA LEU A 528 -3.11 -25.37 -35.70
C LEU A 528 -3.86 -24.43 -36.62
N ILE A 529 -3.28 -23.28 -36.98
CA ILE A 529 -3.87 -22.34 -37.93
C ILE A 529 -4.01 -22.97 -39.30
N ILE A 530 -2.95 -23.67 -39.78
CA ILE A 530 -2.99 -24.40 -41.03
C ILE A 530 -4.05 -25.50 -41.00
N GLY A 531 -4.10 -26.29 -39.89
CA GLY A 531 -5.11 -27.31 -39.66
C GLY A 531 -6.54 -26.76 -39.64
N CYS A 532 -6.77 -25.67 -38.93
CA CYS A 532 -8.05 -24.96 -38.86
C CYS A 532 -8.43 -24.40 -40.26
N SER A 533 -7.45 -23.85 -41.00
CA SER A 533 -7.67 -23.34 -42.33
C SER A 533 -8.04 -24.46 -43.32
N LEU A 534 -7.30 -25.57 -43.28
CA LEU A 534 -7.63 -26.78 -44.09
C LEU A 534 -8.99 -27.36 -43.71
N TYR A 535 -9.27 -27.41 -42.38
CA TYR A 535 -10.59 -27.88 -41.91
C TYR A 535 -11.70 -26.93 -42.36
N THR A 536 -11.49 -25.64 -42.30
CA THR A 536 -12.46 -24.62 -42.75
C THR A 536 -12.70 -24.73 -44.24
N VAL A 537 -11.62 -24.90 -45.05
CA VAL A 537 -11.73 -25.10 -46.50
C VAL A 537 -12.46 -26.42 -46.79
N MET A 538 -12.12 -27.52 -46.07
CA MET A 538 -12.81 -28.80 -46.25
C MET A 538 -14.27 -28.71 -45.79
N TYR A 539 -14.54 -28.01 -44.70
CA TYR A 539 -15.91 -27.77 -44.21
C TYR A 539 -16.73 -26.95 -45.21
N PHE A 540 -16.17 -25.86 -45.75
CA PHE A 540 -16.84 -25.06 -46.77
C PHE A 540 -17.02 -25.86 -48.07
N LYS A 541 -16.03 -26.67 -48.45
CA LYS A 541 -16.12 -27.55 -49.63
C LYS A 541 -17.18 -28.63 -49.45
N ARG A 542 -17.23 -29.26 -48.25
CA ARG A 542 -18.31 -30.21 -47.91
C ARG A 542 -19.66 -29.51 -47.80
N ARG A 543 -19.73 -28.31 -47.26
CA ARG A 543 -20.96 -27.49 -47.15
C ARG A 543 -21.43 -26.96 -48.52
N SER A 544 -20.50 -26.63 -49.40
CA SER A 544 -20.82 -26.24 -50.78
C SER A 544 -21.36 -27.43 -51.58
N ASN A 545 -20.73 -28.59 -51.43
CA ASN A 545 -21.20 -29.84 -52.07
C ASN A 545 -22.54 -30.32 -51.50
N SER A 546 -22.77 -30.11 -50.19
CA SER A 546 -24.06 -30.44 -49.58
C SER A 546 -25.14 -29.37 -49.84
N LYS A 547 -24.75 -28.12 -50.11
CA LYS A 547 -25.71 -27.07 -50.52
C LYS A 547 -26.28 -27.34 -51.90
N HIS A 548 -25.47 -27.82 -52.86
CA HIS A 548 -25.97 -28.25 -54.17
C HIS A 548 -26.95 -29.41 -54.07
N ARG A 549 -26.72 -30.33 -53.12
CA ARG A 549 -27.62 -31.47 -52.91
C ARG A 549 -28.90 -31.06 -52.16
N ARG A 550 -28.78 -30.14 -51.18
CA ARG A 550 -29.91 -29.58 -50.43
C ARG A 550 -30.72 -28.54 -51.17
N GLN A 551 -30.20 -27.91 -52.19
CA GLN A 551 -30.98 -26.98 -53.03
C GLN A 551 -32.02 -27.72 -53.87
N MET A 552 -31.77 -28.98 -54.28
CA MET A 552 -32.77 -29.82 -54.96
C MET A 552 -33.86 -30.31 -54.00
N GLU A 553 -33.46 -30.67 -52.73
CA GLU A 553 -34.42 -31.14 -51.74
C GLU A 553 -35.21 -29.97 -51.05
N LYS A 554 -34.61 -28.77 -50.97
CA LYS A 554 -35.31 -27.59 -50.47
C LYS A 554 -36.37 -27.02 -51.39
N PHE A 555 -36.19 -27.19 -52.70
CA PHE A 555 -37.19 -26.71 -53.69
C PHE A 555 -38.52 -27.51 -53.64
N GLU A 556 -38.46 -28.77 -53.16
CA GLU A 556 -39.67 -29.56 -52.88
C GLU A 556 -40.27 -29.19 -51.49
N GLN A 557 -39.44 -28.97 -50.45
CA GLN A 557 -39.95 -28.61 -49.14
C GLN A 557 -40.44 -27.15 -48.98
N GLU A 558 -39.89 -26.22 -49.76
CA GLU A 558 -40.39 -24.83 -49.80
C GLU A 558 -41.77 -24.77 -50.41
N LYS A 559 -42.08 -25.58 -51.45
CA LYS A 559 -43.43 -25.66 -51.99
C LYS A 559 -44.46 -26.21 -51.02
N GLU A 560 -44.07 -27.17 -50.17
CA GLU A 560 -44.96 -27.68 -49.13
C GLU A 560 -45.16 -26.67 -48.00
N ARG A 561 -44.11 -25.94 -47.59
CA ARG A 561 -44.17 -24.93 -46.55
C ARG A 561 -44.94 -23.68 -46.97
N GLU A 562 -44.75 -23.19 -48.21
CA GLU A 562 -45.56 -22.08 -48.74
C GLU A 562 -47.03 -22.42 -48.79
N VAL A 563 -47.38 -23.65 -49.16
CA VAL A 563 -48.76 -24.13 -49.15
C VAL A 563 -49.30 -24.20 -47.72
N TYR A 564 -48.51 -24.60 -46.75
CA TYR A 564 -48.89 -24.68 -45.36
C TYR A 564 -49.09 -23.28 -44.73
N HIS A 565 -48.20 -22.37 -44.96
CA HIS A 565 -48.29 -20.96 -44.48
C HIS A 565 -49.42 -20.22 -45.17
N ALA A 566 -49.59 -20.38 -46.49
CA ALA A 566 -50.74 -19.78 -47.20
C ALA A 566 -52.09 -20.32 -46.67
N LYS A 567 -52.14 -21.59 -46.26
CA LYS A 567 -53.33 -22.21 -45.67
C LYS A 567 -53.68 -21.64 -44.29
N ILE A 568 -52.68 -21.30 -43.52
CA ILE A 568 -52.83 -20.72 -42.18
C ILE A 568 -53.21 -19.22 -42.22
N ASP A 569 -52.59 -18.48 -43.12
CA ASP A 569 -52.90 -17.04 -43.32
C ASP A 569 -54.31 -16.89 -43.92
N PHE A 570 -54.69 -17.82 -44.81
CA PHE A 570 -56.08 -17.86 -45.32
C PHE A 570 -57.10 -18.03 -44.20
N PHE A 571 -56.89 -19.01 -43.27
CA PHE A 571 -57.85 -19.23 -42.19
C PHE A 571 -57.92 -18.04 -41.21
N THR A 572 -56.80 -17.33 -40.98
CA THR A 572 -56.80 -16.13 -40.11
C THR A 572 -57.58 -14.99 -40.77
N ASN A 573 -57.33 -14.74 -42.03
CA ASN A 573 -58.04 -13.69 -42.76
C ASN A 573 -59.52 -14.01 -42.89
N VAL A 574 -59.90 -15.28 -43.20
CA VAL A 574 -61.29 -15.73 -43.27
C VAL A 574 -61.98 -15.59 -41.92
N ALA A 575 -61.32 -15.90 -40.80
CA ALA A 575 -61.90 -15.70 -39.48
C ALA A 575 -62.20 -14.23 -39.16
N HIS A 576 -61.29 -13.31 -39.54
CA HIS A 576 -61.53 -11.88 -39.41
C HIS A 576 -62.65 -11.39 -40.34
N GLU A 577 -62.66 -11.84 -41.59
CA GLU A 577 -63.68 -11.44 -42.58
C GLU A 577 -65.07 -12.05 -42.30
N ILE A 578 -65.15 -13.16 -41.61
CA ILE A 578 -66.42 -13.73 -41.12
C ILE A 578 -66.92 -13.00 -39.84
N ARG A 579 -66.05 -12.59 -38.93
CA ARG A 579 -66.43 -11.90 -37.68
C ARG A 579 -67.18 -10.60 -37.99
N THR A 580 -66.69 -9.81 -38.92
CA THR A 580 -67.23 -8.48 -39.23
C THR A 580 -68.70 -8.56 -39.72
N PRO A 581 -69.09 -9.35 -40.75
CA PRO A 581 -70.46 -9.46 -41.17
C PRO A 581 -71.37 -10.10 -40.13
N LEU A 582 -70.89 -11.09 -39.34
CA LEU A 582 -71.66 -11.68 -38.24
C LEU A 582 -72.00 -10.66 -37.15
N THR A 583 -71.06 -9.75 -36.82
CA THR A 583 -71.31 -8.66 -35.84
C THR A 583 -72.29 -7.67 -36.37
N LEU A 584 -72.25 -7.37 -37.69
CA LEU A 584 -73.21 -6.51 -38.37
C LEU A 584 -74.63 -7.14 -38.51
N ILE A 585 -74.77 -8.45 -38.51
CA ILE A 585 -76.00 -9.19 -38.50
C ILE A 585 -76.56 -9.25 -37.11
N LYS A 586 -75.81 -9.47 -36.07
CA LYS A 586 -76.19 -9.61 -34.65
C LYS A 586 -76.94 -8.37 -34.16
N GLY A 587 -76.39 -7.15 -34.41
CA GLY A 587 -77.02 -5.88 -33.95
C GLY A 587 -78.40 -5.63 -34.46
N PRO A 588 -78.66 -5.70 -35.80
CA PRO A 588 -80.05 -5.57 -36.33
C PRO A 588 -81.00 -6.68 -35.89
N LEU A 589 -80.56 -7.94 -35.77
CA LEU A 589 -81.30 -9.06 -35.26
C LEU A 589 -81.76 -8.82 -33.78
N GLU A 590 -80.95 -8.37 -32.91
CA GLU A 590 -81.29 -8.02 -31.52
C GLU A 590 -82.23 -6.86 -31.45
N ASN A 591 -82.11 -5.86 -32.31
CA ASN A 591 -83.02 -4.74 -32.43
C ASN A 591 -84.42 -5.14 -32.92
N ILE A 592 -84.52 -6.12 -33.84
CA ILE A 592 -85.80 -6.62 -34.37
C ILE A 592 -86.50 -7.47 -33.33
N ILE A 593 -85.80 -8.32 -32.60
CA ILE A 593 -86.37 -9.16 -31.51
C ILE A 593 -86.94 -8.32 -30.35
N LEU A 594 -86.33 -7.16 -30.08
CA LEU A 594 -86.77 -6.24 -29.05
C LEU A 594 -88.02 -5.44 -29.40
N LYS A 595 -88.43 -5.39 -30.68
CA LYS A 595 -89.69 -4.66 -31.10
C LYS A 595 -90.94 -5.51 -30.79
N LYS A 596 -91.93 -4.88 -30.15
CA LYS A 596 -93.20 -5.52 -29.64
C LYS A 596 -94.10 -6.05 -30.72
N GLN A 597 -93.89 -5.87 -32.01
CA GLN A 597 -94.78 -6.24 -33.10
C GLN A 597 -94.27 -7.37 -33.99
N VAL A 598 -93.73 -8.41 -33.45
CA VAL A 598 -93.34 -9.59 -34.19
C VAL A 598 -94.23 -10.78 -33.77
N ASP A 599 -94.76 -11.53 -34.70
CA ASP A 599 -95.55 -12.73 -34.42
C ASP A 599 -94.70 -13.81 -33.76
N ALA A 600 -95.36 -14.84 -33.20
CA ALA A 600 -94.67 -15.87 -32.41
C ALA A 600 -93.74 -16.72 -33.28
N GLU A 601 -94.08 -16.99 -34.54
CA GLU A 601 -93.35 -17.84 -35.45
C GLU A 601 -92.07 -17.13 -35.95
N THR A 602 -92.25 -15.91 -36.40
CA THR A 602 -91.14 -15.04 -36.86
C THR A 602 -90.17 -14.74 -35.69
N ARG A 603 -90.62 -14.67 -34.40
CA ARG A 603 -89.73 -14.48 -33.22
C ARG A 603 -88.88 -15.69 -32.96
N GLU A 604 -89.43 -16.89 -33.19
CA GLU A 604 -88.78 -18.16 -33.01
C GLU A 604 -87.61 -18.28 -34.05
N ASP A 605 -87.94 -17.98 -35.33
CA ASP A 605 -86.89 -17.95 -36.40
C ASP A 605 -85.78 -16.93 -36.14
N LEU A 606 -86.09 -15.71 -35.69
CA LEU A 606 -85.17 -14.66 -35.35
C LEU A 606 -84.28 -15.08 -34.12
N ASN A 607 -84.86 -15.81 -33.17
CA ASN A 607 -84.07 -16.36 -32.06
C ASN A 607 -83.11 -17.45 -32.52
N VAL A 608 -83.52 -18.28 -33.44
CA VAL A 608 -82.65 -19.33 -34.08
C VAL A 608 -81.53 -18.65 -34.84
N MET A 609 -81.78 -17.59 -35.59
CA MET A 609 -80.77 -16.77 -36.32
C MET A 609 -79.80 -16.12 -35.34
N LYS A 610 -80.35 -15.56 -34.26
CA LYS A 610 -79.51 -14.98 -33.20
C LYS A 610 -78.57 -15.99 -32.56
N GLN A 611 -79.10 -17.15 -32.21
CA GLN A 611 -78.30 -18.25 -31.61
C GLN A 611 -77.22 -18.70 -32.55
N ASN A 612 -77.55 -18.87 -33.87
CA ASN A 612 -76.53 -19.30 -34.85
C ASN A 612 -75.43 -18.23 -35.10
N THR A 613 -75.87 -16.97 -35.12
CA THR A 613 -74.94 -15.84 -35.30
C THR A 613 -74.00 -15.74 -34.10
N GLU A 614 -74.48 -15.87 -32.86
CA GLU A 614 -73.67 -15.91 -31.65
C GLU A 614 -72.72 -17.13 -31.62
N ARG A 615 -73.23 -18.28 -32.07
CA ARG A 615 -72.42 -19.50 -32.17
C ARG A 615 -71.24 -19.34 -33.13
N LEU A 616 -71.47 -18.76 -34.29
CA LEU A 616 -70.44 -18.52 -35.30
C LEU A 616 -69.44 -17.48 -34.82
N LEU A 617 -69.86 -16.42 -34.13
CA LEU A 617 -69.00 -15.45 -33.51
C LEU A 617 -68.09 -16.09 -32.42
N ASN A 618 -68.67 -16.94 -31.60
CA ASN A 618 -67.87 -17.67 -30.58
C ASN A 618 -66.87 -18.62 -31.21
N LEU A 619 -67.21 -19.29 -32.29
CA LEU A 619 -66.31 -20.19 -33.03
C LEU A 619 -65.14 -19.43 -33.66
N THR A 620 -65.38 -18.29 -34.27
CA THR A 620 -64.35 -17.42 -34.81
C THR A 620 -63.43 -16.84 -33.74
N ASN A 621 -63.96 -16.49 -32.59
CA ASN A 621 -63.18 -16.00 -31.45
C ASN A 621 -62.26 -17.14 -30.87
N GLN A 622 -62.82 -18.35 -30.69
CA GLN A 622 -62.02 -19.48 -30.21
C GLN A 622 -60.91 -19.87 -31.19
N LEU A 623 -61.14 -19.78 -32.52
CA LEU A 623 -60.10 -20.02 -33.52
C LEU A 623 -59.00 -18.99 -33.47
N LEU A 624 -59.34 -17.71 -33.27
CA LEU A 624 -58.37 -16.62 -33.14
C LEU A 624 -57.60 -16.71 -31.81
N ASP A 625 -58.23 -17.05 -30.72
CA ASP A 625 -57.60 -17.23 -29.39
C ASP A 625 -56.62 -18.43 -29.47
N PHE A 626 -57.00 -19.56 -30.09
CA PHE A 626 -56.13 -20.71 -30.28
C PHE A 626 -54.91 -20.35 -31.12
N ARG A 627 -55.11 -19.58 -32.22
CA ARG A 627 -54.01 -19.13 -33.07
C ARG A 627 -53.04 -18.22 -32.35
N LYS A 628 -53.51 -17.34 -31.46
CA LYS A 628 -52.67 -16.52 -30.62
C LYS A 628 -51.78 -17.33 -29.70
N THR A 629 -52.27 -18.47 -29.16
CA THR A 629 -51.45 -19.35 -28.30
C THR A 629 -50.41 -20.16 -29.08
N GLU A 630 -50.66 -20.48 -30.37
CA GLU A 630 -49.68 -21.15 -31.22
C GLU A 630 -48.62 -20.21 -31.82
N SER A 631 -48.85 -18.89 -31.84
CA SER A 631 -47.83 -17.92 -32.35
C SER A 631 -46.71 -17.76 -31.33
N GLN A 632 -45.46 -17.94 -31.76
CA GLN A 632 -44.30 -17.68 -30.92
C GLN A 632 -44.29 -16.20 -30.44
N GLY A 633 -44.56 -15.98 -29.13
CA GLY A 633 -44.55 -14.64 -28.52
C GLY A 633 -45.75 -14.27 -27.66
N PHE A 634 -46.75 -15.16 -27.52
CA PHE A 634 -47.86 -14.91 -26.59
C PHE A 634 -47.39 -15.09 -25.15
N ARG A 635 -47.48 -14.02 -24.36
CA ARG A 635 -47.05 -14.03 -22.92
C ARG A 635 -48.23 -13.82 -22.01
N LEU A 636 -48.33 -14.62 -20.95
CA LEU A 636 -49.31 -14.45 -19.90
C LEU A 636 -48.71 -13.58 -18.78
N ASN A 637 -49.49 -12.65 -18.28
CA ASN A 637 -49.10 -11.89 -17.09
C ASN A 637 -49.65 -12.62 -15.85
N PHE A 638 -48.76 -13.10 -15.02
CA PHE A 638 -49.10 -13.80 -13.79
C PHE A 638 -49.24 -12.82 -12.62
N ALA A 639 -50.30 -13.01 -11.83
CA ALA A 639 -50.56 -12.26 -10.61
C ALA A 639 -51.04 -13.17 -9.50
N LYS A 640 -50.79 -12.81 -8.26
CA LYS A 640 -51.31 -13.55 -7.12
C LYS A 640 -52.87 -13.51 -7.15
N CYS A 641 -53.47 -14.64 -7.38
CA CYS A 641 -54.90 -14.79 -7.55
C CYS A 641 -55.47 -15.74 -6.50
N ASN A 642 -56.63 -15.44 -5.97
CA ASN A 642 -57.37 -16.35 -5.12
C ASN A 642 -58.09 -17.42 -6.00
N VAL A 643 -57.45 -18.58 -6.05
CA VAL A 643 -57.96 -19.71 -6.85
C VAL A 643 -59.30 -20.22 -6.35
N THR A 644 -59.50 -20.27 -5.02
CA THR A 644 -60.76 -20.68 -4.38
C THR A 644 -61.89 -19.77 -4.79
N GLU A 645 -61.69 -18.46 -4.82
CA GLU A 645 -62.68 -17.45 -5.25
C GLU A 645 -63.08 -17.65 -6.72
N VAL A 646 -62.07 -17.78 -7.63
CA VAL A 646 -62.32 -17.95 -9.07
C VAL A 646 -63.11 -19.23 -9.32
N LEU A 647 -62.85 -20.33 -8.61
CA LEU A 647 -63.60 -21.57 -8.72
C LEU A 647 -65.03 -21.41 -8.22
N LYS A 648 -65.24 -20.73 -7.05
CA LYS A 648 -66.55 -20.43 -6.52
C LYS A 648 -67.35 -19.54 -7.49
N GLU A 649 -66.77 -18.45 -7.99
CA GLU A 649 -67.41 -17.56 -8.98
C GLU A 649 -67.80 -18.33 -10.25
N THR A 650 -66.89 -19.17 -10.76
CA THR A 650 -67.15 -19.91 -11.98
C THR A 650 -68.18 -21.01 -11.76
N HIS A 651 -68.10 -21.73 -10.61
CA HIS A 651 -69.13 -22.70 -10.21
C HIS A 651 -70.55 -22.10 -10.15
N VAL A 652 -70.66 -20.90 -9.52
CA VAL A 652 -71.96 -20.20 -9.42
C VAL A 652 -72.57 -19.90 -10.80
N ARG A 653 -71.77 -19.50 -11.78
CA ARG A 653 -72.18 -19.22 -13.16
C ARG A 653 -72.86 -20.42 -13.83
N PHE A 654 -72.32 -21.63 -13.56
CA PHE A 654 -72.79 -22.86 -14.19
C PHE A 654 -73.90 -23.54 -13.36
N THR A 655 -74.13 -23.18 -12.10
CA THR A 655 -75.14 -23.77 -11.18
C THR A 655 -76.55 -23.71 -11.75
N SER A 656 -76.96 -22.61 -12.36
CA SER A 656 -78.24 -22.48 -12.98
C SER A 656 -78.44 -23.44 -14.15
N LEU A 657 -77.37 -23.60 -14.97
CA LEU A 657 -77.45 -24.51 -16.14
C LEU A 657 -77.42 -25.98 -15.72
N ALA A 658 -76.67 -26.31 -14.67
CA ALA A 658 -76.62 -27.63 -14.10
C ALA A 658 -78.02 -28.00 -13.49
N LYS A 659 -78.64 -27.10 -12.72
CA LYS A 659 -79.98 -27.26 -12.19
C LYS A 659 -81.05 -27.44 -13.27
N GLN A 660 -80.93 -26.70 -14.38
CA GLN A 660 -81.86 -26.81 -15.48
C GLN A 660 -81.78 -28.18 -16.14
N LYS A 661 -80.59 -28.79 -16.11
CA LYS A 661 -80.37 -30.17 -16.65
C LYS A 661 -80.59 -31.25 -15.61
N GLY A 662 -80.89 -30.93 -14.36
CA GLY A 662 -81.15 -31.88 -13.25
C GLY A 662 -79.88 -32.56 -12.74
N LEU A 663 -78.70 -31.93 -12.94
CA LEU A 663 -77.36 -32.46 -12.53
C LEU A 663 -77.06 -32.10 -11.07
N GLU A 664 -76.49 -33.05 -10.31
CA GLU A 664 -75.83 -32.75 -9.05
C GLU A 664 -74.53 -32.07 -9.36
N PHE A 665 -74.39 -30.82 -8.96
CA PHE A 665 -73.21 -29.97 -9.27
C PHE A 665 -72.53 -29.51 -8.00
N THR A 666 -71.41 -30.13 -7.64
CA THR A 666 -70.76 -29.97 -6.35
C THR A 666 -69.35 -29.40 -6.53
N LEU A 667 -68.98 -28.56 -5.60
CA LEU A 667 -67.63 -27.97 -5.53
C LEU A 667 -67.02 -28.24 -4.18
N GLN A 668 -65.89 -28.95 -4.15
CA GLN A 668 -65.12 -29.23 -2.96
C GLN A 668 -63.82 -28.38 -3.00
N VAL A 669 -63.72 -27.44 -2.06
CA VAL A 669 -62.52 -26.60 -1.91
C VAL A 669 -62.11 -26.54 -0.45
N PRO A 670 -60.87 -26.31 -0.11
CA PRO A 670 -60.40 -26.12 1.27
C PRO A 670 -61.16 -25.02 2.00
N GLU A 671 -61.24 -25.11 3.35
CA GLU A 671 -61.89 -24.09 4.18
C GLU A 671 -61.15 -22.76 4.12
N GLU A 672 -59.81 -22.78 3.97
CA GLU A 672 -59.00 -21.57 3.81
C GLU A 672 -58.86 -21.21 2.32
N ASP A 673 -58.81 -19.90 2.04
CA ASP A 673 -58.59 -19.39 0.69
C ASP A 673 -57.21 -19.72 0.16
N PHE A 674 -57.16 -20.39 -0.99
CA PHE A 674 -55.90 -20.79 -1.61
C PHE A 674 -55.47 -19.80 -2.71
N TYR A 675 -54.21 -19.38 -2.66
CA TYR A 675 -53.63 -18.38 -3.58
C TYR A 675 -52.51 -18.99 -4.41
N ALA A 676 -52.51 -18.73 -5.73
CA ALA A 676 -51.44 -19.09 -6.65
C ALA A 676 -51.17 -17.94 -7.65
N HIS A 677 -49.99 -17.96 -8.27
CA HIS A 677 -49.66 -17.01 -9.31
C HIS A 677 -50.16 -17.53 -10.67
N VAL A 678 -51.30 -17.00 -11.12
CA VAL A 678 -51.91 -17.37 -12.39
C VAL A 678 -52.42 -16.13 -13.15
N ASN A 679 -52.56 -16.27 -14.45
CA ASN A 679 -53.27 -15.26 -15.23
C ASN A 679 -54.77 -15.48 -15.07
N ARG A 680 -55.49 -14.60 -14.31
CA ARG A 680 -56.92 -14.77 -13.95
C ARG A 680 -57.81 -15.00 -15.17
N GLU A 681 -57.57 -14.28 -16.29
CA GLU A 681 -58.40 -14.42 -17.49
C GLU A 681 -58.20 -15.78 -18.16
N ALA A 682 -56.95 -16.18 -18.42
CA ALA A 682 -56.62 -17.46 -19.01
C ALA A 682 -57.08 -18.63 -18.14
N PHE A 683 -56.81 -18.49 -16.78
CA PHE A 683 -57.23 -19.50 -15.83
C PHE A 683 -58.76 -19.64 -15.78
N THR A 684 -59.52 -18.52 -15.76
CA THR A 684 -60.96 -18.53 -15.80
C THR A 684 -61.47 -19.16 -17.11
N LYS A 685 -60.79 -18.95 -18.26
CA LYS A 685 -61.13 -19.59 -19.53
C LYS A 685 -60.97 -21.11 -19.47
N ILE A 686 -59.86 -21.61 -18.86
CA ILE A 686 -59.65 -23.05 -18.72
C ILE A 686 -60.77 -23.65 -17.85
N ILE A 687 -61.04 -23.09 -16.64
CA ILE A 687 -62.05 -23.63 -15.75
C ILE A 687 -63.43 -23.56 -16.37
N SER A 688 -63.81 -22.42 -16.98
CA SER A 688 -65.13 -22.28 -17.64
C SER A 688 -65.33 -23.31 -18.76
N ASN A 689 -64.24 -23.65 -19.47
CA ASN A 689 -64.34 -24.64 -20.55
C ASN A 689 -64.48 -26.07 -20.01
N LEU A 690 -63.76 -26.39 -18.93
CA LEU A 690 -63.87 -27.71 -18.26
C LEU A 690 -65.30 -27.85 -17.65
N LEU A 691 -65.82 -26.86 -16.96
CA LEU A 691 -67.13 -26.87 -16.35
C LEU A 691 -68.24 -26.91 -17.41
N ASN A 692 -68.08 -26.14 -18.48
CA ASN A 692 -69.01 -26.19 -19.60
C ASN A 692 -69.08 -27.57 -20.22
N ASN A 693 -67.96 -28.25 -20.43
CA ASN A 693 -67.88 -29.60 -20.91
C ASN A 693 -68.49 -30.61 -19.89
N GLY A 694 -68.12 -30.45 -18.58
CA GLY A 694 -68.74 -31.29 -17.54
C GLY A 694 -70.23 -31.21 -17.57
N VAL A 695 -70.84 -30.03 -17.43
CA VAL A 695 -72.30 -29.79 -17.38
C VAL A 695 -72.91 -30.19 -18.74
N LYS A 696 -72.24 -30.12 -19.86
CA LYS A 696 -72.78 -30.46 -21.19
C LYS A 696 -72.85 -31.95 -21.37
N TYR A 697 -71.88 -32.72 -20.92
CA TYR A 697 -71.76 -34.14 -21.19
C TYR A 697 -72.11 -35.07 -20.02
N ALA A 698 -72.33 -34.54 -18.82
CA ALA A 698 -72.69 -35.28 -17.62
C ALA A 698 -74.10 -35.85 -17.79
N GLU A 699 -74.33 -37.02 -17.15
CA GLU A 699 -75.66 -37.67 -17.05
C GLU A 699 -76.33 -37.36 -15.73
N SER A 700 -75.67 -37.50 -14.60
CA SER A 700 -76.28 -37.20 -13.29
C SER A 700 -75.48 -36.25 -12.42
N TYR A 701 -74.16 -36.20 -12.50
CA TYR A 701 -73.37 -35.31 -11.64
C TYR A 701 -72.13 -34.73 -12.29
N VAL A 702 -71.68 -33.63 -11.78
CA VAL A 702 -70.37 -33.00 -12.02
C VAL A 702 -69.76 -32.62 -10.68
N HIS A 703 -68.61 -33.21 -10.39
CA HIS A 703 -67.87 -32.90 -9.19
C HIS A 703 -66.59 -32.13 -9.53
N ILE A 704 -66.30 -31.07 -8.77
CA ILE A 704 -65.09 -30.28 -8.92
C ILE A 704 -64.39 -30.27 -7.56
N SER A 705 -63.09 -30.58 -7.54
CA SER A 705 -62.28 -30.55 -6.35
C SER A 705 -60.99 -29.77 -6.58
N LEU A 706 -60.60 -28.98 -5.56
CA LEU A 706 -59.32 -28.34 -5.49
C LEU A 706 -58.44 -29.11 -4.50
N GLU A 707 -57.40 -29.77 -5.01
CA GLU A 707 -56.42 -30.50 -4.24
C GLU A 707 -55.19 -29.60 -4.05
N VAL A 708 -54.88 -29.24 -2.81
CA VAL A 708 -53.69 -28.45 -2.44
C VAL A 708 -52.65 -29.37 -1.79
N PRO A 709 -51.34 -29.13 -1.95
CA PRO A 709 -50.31 -29.97 -1.39
C PRO A 709 -50.28 -29.92 0.15
N GLU A 710 -50.19 -31.09 0.81
CA GLU A 710 -50.09 -31.21 2.27
C GLU A 710 -48.65 -30.95 2.80
N THR A 711 -47.65 -30.87 1.96
CA THR A 711 -46.22 -30.64 2.29
C THR A 711 -45.59 -29.58 1.38
N ASP A 712 -44.66 -28.81 1.95
CA ASP A 712 -43.98 -27.69 1.25
C ASP A 712 -43.08 -28.13 0.06
N ASP A 713 -42.87 -29.42 -0.13
CA ASP A 713 -42.04 -29.94 -1.23
C ASP A 713 -42.78 -30.04 -2.60
N ASN A 714 -44.10 -29.94 -2.63
CA ASN A 714 -44.89 -30.04 -3.86
C ASN A 714 -45.43 -28.66 -4.27
N ASN A 715 -44.73 -28.00 -5.20
CA ASN A 715 -44.99 -26.63 -5.65
C ASN A 715 -46.11 -26.50 -6.70
N SER A 716 -47.07 -27.43 -6.73
CA SER A 716 -48.18 -27.39 -7.66
C SER A 716 -49.50 -27.78 -6.99
N PHE A 717 -50.60 -27.28 -7.52
CA PHE A 717 -51.96 -27.59 -7.10
C PHE A 717 -52.71 -28.27 -8.27
N CYS A 718 -53.74 -29.09 -7.92
CA CYS A 718 -54.52 -29.78 -8.90
C CYS A 718 -55.99 -29.40 -8.79
N ILE A 719 -56.63 -29.15 -9.94
CA ILE A 719 -58.09 -29.00 -10.04
C ILE A 719 -58.59 -30.19 -10.83
N ARG A 720 -59.40 -30.97 -10.17
CA ARG A 720 -60.03 -32.14 -10.74
C ARG A 720 -61.50 -31.84 -11.05
N THR A 721 -61.91 -32.18 -12.27
CA THR A 721 -63.32 -32.08 -12.73
C THR A 721 -63.76 -33.43 -13.19
N GLU A 722 -64.74 -33.99 -12.52
CA GLU A 722 -65.27 -35.29 -12.79
C GLU A 722 -66.73 -35.24 -13.25
N ASN A 723 -67.11 -36.08 -14.17
CA ASN A 723 -68.46 -36.26 -14.60
C ASN A 723 -68.72 -37.69 -15.07
N ASP A 724 -69.95 -38.14 -14.97
CA ASP A 724 -70.46 -39.47 -15.23
C ASP A 724 -71.03 -39.63 -16.68
N GLY A 725 -70.68 -38.78 -17.57
CA GLY A 725 -71.08 -38.85 -18.98
C GLY A 725 -70.39 -40.00 -19.76
N VAL A 726 -70.72 -40.15 -21.05
CA VAL A 726 -70.13 -41.21 -21.86
C VAL A 726 -68.62 -41.25 -21.72
N ILE A 727 -68.09 -42.40 -21.32
CA ILE A 727 -66.70 -42.62 -21.02
C ILE A 727 -65.85 -42.48 -22.29
N ILE A 728 -64.79 -41.66 -22.23
CA ILE A 728 -63.85 -41.44 -23.31
C ILE A 728 -62.85 -42.61 -23.36
N PRO A 729 -62.76 -43.39 -24.45
CA PRO A 729 -61.82 -44.52 -24.57
C PRO A 729 -60.36 -44.08 -24.41
N ASN A 730 -59.52 -44.97 -23.86
CA ASN A 730 -58.12 -44.70 -23.60
C ASN A 730 -57.35 -44.19 -24.84
N GLU A 731 -57.70 -44.68 -26.02
CA GLU A 731 -57.11 -44.31 -27.32
C GLU A 731 -57.45 -42.83 -27.69
N MET A 732 -58.48 -42.28 -27.16
CA MET A 732 -58.98 -40.93 -27.46
C MET A 732 -58.58 -39.91 -26.37
N LYS A 733 -58.09 -40.34 -25.21
CA LYS A 733 -57.80 -39.48 -24.05
C LYS A 733 -56.75 -38.37 -24.41
N GLU A 734 -55.83 -38.68 -25.31
CA GLU A 734 -54.90 -37.68 -25.85
C GLU A 734 -55.41 -36.94 -27.11
N GLU A 735 -56.15 -37.67 -27.94
CA GLU A 735 -56.65 -37.13 -29.20
C GLU A 735 -57.70 -36.00 -29.00
N ILE A 736 -58.51 -36.06 -27.92
CA ILE A 736 -59.53 -35.00 -27.64
C ILE A 736 -58.90 -33.61 -27.38
N PHE A 737 -57.60 -33.53 -27.07
CA PHE A 737 -56.90 -32.28 -26.89
C PHE A 737 -56.33 -31.74 -28.22
N LYS A 738 -56.44 -32.45 -29.33
CA LYS A 738 -56.02 -31.95 -30.64
C LYS A 738 -57.12 -31.01 -31.19
N PRO A 739 -56.74 -29.93 -31.89
CA PRO A 739 -57.74 -29.02 -32.50
C PRO A 739 -58.68 -29.71 -33.43
N PHE A 740 -59.97 -29.40 -33.40
CA PHE A 740 -61.07 -29.92 -34.21
C PHE A 740 -61.42 -31.38 -33.98
N VAL A 741 -60.77 -32.07 -33.06
CA VAL A 741 -61.12 -33.45 -32.70
C VAL A 741 -62.35 -33.44 -31.78
N ARG A 742 -63.29 -34.37 -32.07
CA ARG A 742 -64.50 -34.56 -31.31
C ARG A 742 -64.78 -36.06 -31.16
N PHE A 743 -65.15 -36.42 -29.91
CA PHE A 743 -65.60 -37.76 -29.60
C PHE A 743 -67.15 -37.75 -29.76
N ASN A 744 -67.65 -38.53 -30.74
CA ASN A 744 -69.08 -38.73 -30.96
C ASN A 744 -69.34 -40.23 -31.00
N GLU A 745 -69.99 -40.78 -30.00
CA GLU A 745 -70.68 -42.04 -30.09
C GLU A 745 -72.07 -41.79 -30.69
N LYS A 746 -72.40 -42.48 -31.74
CA LYS A 746 -73.72 -42.42 -32.39
C LYS A 746 -74.66 -43.32 -31.62
N GLU A 747 -75.42 -42.76 -30.71
CA GLU A 747 -76.76 -43.31 -30.31
C GLU A 747 -77.75 -42.13 -30.16
N ASP A 748 -78.87 -42.28 -30.79
CA ASP A 748 -80.05 -41.41 -30.80
C ASP A 748 -79.88 -39.93 -31.20
N GLY A 749 -79.77 -39.65 -32.48
CA GLY A 749 -80.32 -38.48 -33.19
C GLY A 749 -80.09 -37.07 -32.67
N LYS A 750 -79.45 -36.82 -31.53
CA LYS A 750 -79.10 -35.51 -31.00
C LYS A 750 -77.70 -35.12 -31.21
N VAL A 751 -77.50 -34.31 -32.26
CA VAL A 751 -76.15 -33.75 -32.52
C VAL A 751 -75.75 -32.82 -31.41
N THR A 752 -74.85 -33.26 -30.48
CA THR A 752 -74.30 -32.41 -29.46
C THR A 752 -73.38 -31.38 -30.11
N THR A 753 -73.72 -30.11 -29.90
CA THR A 753 -73.02 -28.97 -30.52
C THR A 753 -71.73 -28.62 -29.80
N GLY A 754 -70.57 -28.76 -30.46
CA GLY A 754 -69.23 -28.30 -29.92
C GLY A 754 -68.25 -27.98 -31.07
N THR A 755 -67.27 -27.15 -30.83
CA THR A 755 -66.31 -26.61 -31.82
C THR A 755 -65.09 -27.53 -31.96
N GLY A 756 -64.75 -28.35 -30.97
CA GLY A 756 -63.54 -29.15 -30.91
C GLY A 756 -62.24 -28.35 -30.68
N ILE A 757 -62.37 -27.07 -30.33
CA ILE A 757 -61.22 -26.19 -30.09
C ILE A 757 -61.05 -25.98 -28.59
N GLY A 758 -62.09 -26.13 -27.78
CA GLY A 758 -62.07 -25.73 -26.38
C GLY A 758 -61.02 -26.45 -25.55
N LEU A 759 -60.95 -27.79 -25.58
CA LEU A 759 -59.98 -28.57 -24.85
C LEU A 759 -58.54 -28.33 -25.36
N ALA A 760 -58.34 -28.18 -26.64
CA ALA A 760 -57.06 -27.83 -27.23
C ALA A 760 -56.56 -26.47 -26.75
N LEU A 761 -57.42 -25.43 -26.71
CA LEU A 761 -57.11 -24.11 -26.18
C LEU A 761 -56.83 -24.16 -24.67
N SER A 762 -57.63 -24.94 -23.90
CA SER A 762 -57.41 -25.08 -22.44
C SER A 762 -56.08 -25.73 -22.13
N ARG A 763 -55.66 -26.73 -22.90
CA ARG A 763 -54.35 -27.39 -22.77
C ARG A 763 -53.21 -26.41 -23.12
N SER A 764 -53.29 -25.69 -24.25
CA SER A 764 -52.30 -24.67 -24.60
C SER A 764 -52.19 -23.55 -23.53
N LEU A 765 -53.30 -23.12 -22.94
CA LEU A 765 -53.29 -22.14 -21.84
C LEU A 765 -52.70 -22.72 -20.54
N ALA A 766 -52.92 -24.03 -20.26
CA ALA A 766 -52.29 -24.72 -19.10
C ALA A 766 -50.79 -24.83 -19.33
N GLU A 767 -50.33 -25.19 -20.52
CA GLU A 767 -48.90 -25.25 -20.90
C GLU A 767 -48.23 -23.86 -20.81
N LEU A 768 -48.92 -22.78 -21.20
CA LEU A 768 -48.42 -21.42 -21.01
C LEU A 768 -48.33 -21.00 -19.53
N HIS A 769 -49.07 -21.68 -18.63
CA HIS A 769 -48.91 -21.57 -17.18
C HIS A 769 -47.83 -22.54 -16.62
N GLN A 770 -47.04 -23.17 -17.48
CA GLN A 770 -46.06 -24.21 -17.11
C GLN A 770 -46.68 -25.39 -16.36
N GLY A 771 -47.98 -25.62 -16.59
CA GLY A 771 -48.75 -26.71 -16.05
C GLY A 771 -49.17 -27.72 -17.07
N THR A 772 -50.04 -28.65 -16.69
CA THR A 772 -50.56 -29.68 -17.55
C THR A 772 -52.08 -29.82 -17.41
N LEU A 773 -52.75 -30.15 -18.51
CA LEU A 773 -54.13 -30.55 -18.53
C LEU A 773 -54.25 -31.92 -19.19
N ALA A 774 -54.67 -32.94 -18.47
CA ALA A 774 -54.79 -34.31 -18.91
C ALA A 774 -56.06 -34.98 -18.39
N MET A 775 -56.40 -36.13 -18.98
CA MET A 775 -57.43 -37.01 -18.39
C MET A 775 -56.81 -37.96 -17.38
N GLY A 776 -57.51 -38.19 -16.28
CA GLY A 776 -57.16 -39.19 -15.26
C GLY A 776 -57.33 -40.64 -15.75
N GLU A 777 -56.72 -41.57 -14.97
CA GLU A 777 -56.70 -42.98 -15.30
C GLU A 777 -57.99 -43.73 -14.85
N GLY A 778 -59.06 -43.08 -14.37
CA GLY A 778 -60.30 -43.78 -13.95
C GLY A 778 -61.08 -44.43 -15.10
N GLU A 779 -61.65 -45.63 -14.82
CA GLU A 779 -62.48 -46.41 -15.78
C GLU A 779 -63.98 -46.17 -15.63
N GLU A 780 -64.39 -45.55 -14.52
CA GLU A 780 -65.82 -45.36 -14.20
C GLU A 780 -66.35 -43.97 -14.50
N ASN A 781 -65.48 -42.92 -14.59
CA ASN A 781 -65.83 -41.51 -14.77
C ASN A 781 -64.86 -40.76 -15.70
N ASN A 782 -65.31 -39.71 -16.37
CA ASN A 782 -64.42 -38.78 -17.08
C ASN A 782 -63.83 -37.76 -16.13
N THR A 783 -62.56 -37.93 -15.82
CA THR A 783 -61.83 -37.06 -14.91
C THR A 783 -60.83 -36.22 -15.68
N PHE A 784 -60.96 -34.89 -15.61
CA PHE A 784 -59.98 -33.95 -16.14
C PHE A 784 -59.15 -33.36 -14.98
N CYS A 785 -57.84 -33.49 -15.10
CA CYS A 785 -56.89 -33.00 -14.10
C CYS A 785 -56.11 -31.82 -14.67
N LEU A 786 -56.27 -30.64 -14.10
CA LEU A 786 -55.48 -29.45 -14.38
C LEU A 786 -54.48 -29.28 -13.24
N ILE A 787 -53.18 -29.43 -13.56
CA ILE A 787 -52.10 -29.24 -12.58
C ILE A 787 -51.34 -27.96 -12.96
N LEU A 788 -51.27 -27.01 -12.05
CA LEU A 788 -50.55 -25.73 -12.24
C LEU A 788 -49.60 -25.49 -11.07
N PRO A 789 -48.42 -24.88 -11.33
CA PRO A 789 -47.49 -24.45 -10.27
C PRO A 789 -48.11 -23.35 -9.42
N ILE A 790 -47.83 -23.38 -8.09
CA ILE A 790 -48.28 -22.36 -7.13
C ILE A 790 -47.57 -21.02 -7.36
N VAL A 791 -46.25 -21.11 -7.64
CA VAL A 791 -45.44 -19.95 -7.96
C VAL A 791 -44.96 -20.10 -9.40
N GLN A 792 -45.35 -19.16 -10.23
CA GLN A 792 -44.84 -19.07 -11.60
C GLN A 792 -43.51 -18.29 -11.55
N ASP A 793 -42.41 -18.82 -12.13
CA ASP A 793 -41.18 -18.10 -12.32
C ASP A 793 -41.45 -16.87 -13.19
N MET A 794 -41.40 -15.70 -12.56
CA MET A 794 -41.33 -14.44 -13.28
C MET A 794 -39.94 -14.31 -13.89
N THR A 795 -39.56 -15.12 -14.85
CA THR A 795 -38.42 -14.87 -15.72
C THR A 795 -38.79 -13.69 -16.60
N ILE A 796 -38.49 -12.49 -16.09
CA ILE A 796 -38.17 -11.33 -16.92
C ILE A 796 -36.90 -11.70 -17.67
N THR A 797 -36.99 -12.36 -18.78
CA THR A 797 -35.89 -12.46 -19.73
C THR A 797 -35.80 -11.09 -20.39
N LEU A 798 -35.13 -10.15 -19.70
CA LEU A 798 -34.41 -9.10 -20.38
C LEU A 798 -33.39 -9.85 -21.22
N THR A 799 -33.50 -9.78 -22.53
CA THR A 799 -32.41 -10.10 -23.46
C THR A 799 -31.22 -9.30 -22.95
N PRO A 800 -30.08 -9.92 -22.60
CA PRO A 800 -28.89 -9.16 -22.29
C PRO A 800 -28.49 -8.46 -23.60
N GLU A 801 -28.52 -7.14 -23.58
CA GLU A 801 -27.63 -6.36 -24.44
C GLU A 801 -26.20 -6.81 -24.13
N PRO A 802 -25.29 -6.91 -25.09
CA PRO A 802 -23.93 -7.33 -24.83
C PRO A 802 -23.32 -6.34 -23.83
N GLU A 803 -22.88 -6.85 -22.66
CA GLU A 803 -22.06 -6.13 -21.72
C GLU A 803 -20.80 -5.62 -22.43
N VAL A 804 -20.75 -4.33 -22.65
CA VAL A 804 -19.51 -3.61 -22.90
C VAL A 804 -18.78 -3.61 -21.57
N GLU A 805 -17.71 -4.40 -21.46
CA GLU A 805 -16.73 -4.33 -20.38
C GLU A 805 -16.23 -2.89 -20.25
N ILE A 806 -16.73 -2.18 -19.24
CA ILE A 806 -16.13 -0.92 -18.79
C ILE A 806 -14.97 -1.30 -17.88
N ASP A 807 -13.78 -1.28 -18.47
CA ASP A 807 -12.50 -1.25 -17.77
C ASP A 807 -12.55 -0.20 -16.64
N ARG A 808 -12.42 -0.63 -15.40
CA ARG A 808 -12.17 0.26 -14.25
C ARG A 808 -10.76 0.80 -14.39
N MET A 809 -10.61 1.90 -15.08
CA MET A 809 -9.44 2.75 -14.96
C MET A 809 -9.62 3.75 -13.83
N ASN A 810 -8.75 3.60 -12.86
CA ASN A 810 -8.19 4.55 -11.90
C ASN A 810 -8.66 6.02 -11.97
N GLU A 811 -9.09 6.48 -10.82
CA GLU A 811 -9.18 7.88 -10.45
C GLU A 811 -7.83 8.60 -10.70
N ILE A 812 -7.87 9.62 -11.53
CA ILE A 812 -6.83 10.64 -11.65
C ILE A 812 -7.46 11.98 -11.24
N PRO A 813 -6.76 12.78 -10.44
CA PRO A 813 -7.34 13.97 -9.84
C PRO A 813 -7.56 15.11 -10.83
N VAL A 814 -8.61 15.84 -10.54
CA VAL A 814 -9.08 17.04 -11.21
C VAL A 814 -7.98 18.10 -11.26
N GLY A 815 -7.62 18.51 -12.46
CA GLY A 815 -6.91 19.74 -12.74
C GLY A 815 -7.74 20.56 -13.72
N GLU A 816 -8.14 21.72 -13.26
CA GLU A 816 -8.90 22.72 -14.01
C GLU A 816 -8.15 23.16 -15.28
N THR A 817 -8.84 23.22 -16.41
CA THR A 817 -8.71 24.33 -17.37
C THR A 817 -9.90 24.33 -18.33
N GLU A 818 -10.58 25.45 -18.33
CA GLU A 818 -11.61 25.84 -19.26
C GLU A 818 -11.14 25.81 -20.72
N LYS A 819 -11.99 25.27 -21.62
CA LYS A 819 -12.20 25.85 -22.97
C LYS A 819 -13.62 25.53 -23.45
N LYS A 820 -14.39 26.60 -23.56
CA LYS A 820 -15.67 26.66 -24.30
C LYS A 820 -15.44 26.27 -25.75
N ASP A 821 -16.20 25.32 -26.25
CA ASP A 821 -16.44 25.12 -27.69
C ASP A 821 -17.96 25.16 -27.94
N ASN A 822 -18.40 26.20 -28.66
CA ASN A 822 -19.78 26.46 -29.09
C ASN A 822 -20.05 25.67 -30.37
N ARG A 823 -20.76 24.54 -30.28
CA ARG A 823 -21.46 23.95 -31.43
C ARG A 823 -22.87 23.52 -31.02
N PRO A 824 -23.91 23.79 -31.85
CA PRO A 824 -25.28 23.43 -31.49
C PRO A 824 -25.48 21.91 -31.65
N THR A 825 -26.05 21.29 -30.63
CA THR A 825 -26.48 19.88 -30.62
C THR A 825 -27.87 19.80 -31.27
N VAL A 826 -28.00 19.04 -32.34
CA VAL A 826 -29.28 18.72 -32.96
C VAL A 826 -29.78 17.42 -32.39
N LEU A 827 -30.94 17.46 -31.73
CA LEU A 827 -31.67 16.28 -31.24
C LEU A 827 -32.54 15.75 -32.37
N VAL A 828 -32.27 14.55 -32.88
CA VAL A 828 -33.16 13.84 -33.82
C VAL A 828 -33.99 12.88 -32.98
N VAL A 829 -35.30 13.11 -32.92
CA VAL A 829 -36.30 12.18 -32.40
C VAL A 829 -36.86 11.40 -33.54
N GLU A 830 -36.61 10.10 -33.65
CA GLU A 830 -37.34 9.18 -34.50
C GLU A 830 -38.44 8.52 -33.72
N ASP A 831 -39.69 8.75 -34.14
CA ASP A 831 -40.88 8.01 -33.75
C ASP A 831 -40.84 6.62 -34.42
N ASN A 832 -40.91 5.55 -33.61
CA ASN A 832 -41.49 4.27 -34.01
C ASN A 832 -42.16 3.61 -32.79
#